data_6b6dd12fac44dccf2d39e1b30eb365e3
#
_entry.id   6b6dd12fac44dccf2d39e1b30eb365e3
#
_cell.length_a   1.000
_cell.length_b   1.000
_cell.length_c   1.000
_cell.angle_alpha   90.00
_cell.angle_beta   90.00
_cell.angle_gamma   90.00
#
_symmetry.space_group_name_H-M   'P 1'
#
loop_
_entity.id
_entity.type
_entity.pdbx_description
1 polymer ?
#
loop_
_entity_poly.entity_id
_entity_poly.type
_entity_poly.pdbx_seq_one_letter_code
_entity_poly.pdbx_strand_id
1 'polypeptide(L)'
;MLKEVCFPVHRRFKSRTEWEPIGFFSDCLCNSTQFDLMLGFFSSSAINVLSYGFASFLYNGGRMRLIVNDILTEQDKKAIASGELDSPLPYFDITNIELLKNTLSERDAHFFDCLAWLIRNNRLEIRIVAPKEGIGISHTKTGVFSDGLNKVGFDGSCNFSRSALIDNITSLTVSCDWDGCTPAATINSIIDDFEHVFSGKDESVVFVPAENVRTHIEGSFKNKELQELLEDEYKFIQQDISDKALPQTVVDALGKAKSKVEIEIGRIKAKTAGATFQSPEPCFPYEEGPRDYQQQAFENWKDNGQKGLFAMATGTGKTITALNCLLEIYKSKKYYKAIILVPTITLVEQWEKECRKFNFGNIVKVCSKYSNWKQDIDRLKLEEEFETSSDGVSYIIIATYASFSKDVLFNEINSFRSKTLGRTLFIADEAHNMGAKRILDKIQGIRYARRIGLSATPERQFDDKGNKAISEFFCSESKYTFEYNMREAIENGALCRYYYYPHVVHLTDTEMVEYMRISDRLCKFFNNNSGTFTKYDDIVKRLLMKRKRVIHKAENKKEVFLSILQERFKEKGNLKYTFVYVPEGSLPDYQTHEIFECADYLPDDIDTDRLIDEYSLIVRSISDSTTVKKFVSETIERDKVIADFTNGDLEVLTSMKCLDEGVDIPRSELAIFCASTGNPRQFIQRRGRILRYHPDKPFAIIHDLVVAPLVNSSAENYTMERRMLESELKRVRNFAQLSENMAFSVQELEDILSFYNLSIF
;
A
#
# COMPACT_ATOMS: atom_id res chain seq x y z
N MET A 1 -13.08 3.75 4.15
CA MET A 1 -12.87 4.87 5.11
C MET A 1 -12.64 6.15 4.33
N LEU A 2 -12.90 7.34 4.92
CA LEU A 2 -12.74 8.63 4.22
C LEU A 2 -11.34 8.87 3.65
N LYS A 3 -10.29 8.37 4.29
CA LYS A 3 -8.91 8.41 3.75
C LYS A 3 -8.68 7.56 2.49
N GLU A 4 -9.57 6.66 2.16
CA GLU A 4 -9.48 5.81 0.96
C GLU A 4 -10.16 6.48 -0.24
N VAL A 5 -10.87 7.57 0.00
CA VAL A 5 -11.46 8.41 -1.05
C VAL A 5 -10.34 9.20 -1.75
N CYS A 6 -10.37 9.20 -3.08
CA CYS A 6 -9.44 10.00 -3.88
C CYS A 6 -9.86 11.46 -3.88
N PHE A 7 -8.97 12.33 -3.42
CA PHE A 7 -9.17 13.78 -3.44
C PHE A 7 -8.15 14.45 -4.37
N PRO A 8 -8.54 15.51 -5.10
CA PRO A 8 -7.58 16.32 -5.86
C PRO A 8 -6.53 16.95 -4.93
N VAL A 9 -5.31 17.11 -5.42
CA VAL A 9 -4.20 17.71 -4.64
C VAL A 9 -4.56 19.10 -4.13
N HIS A 10 -5.26 19.89 -4.95
CA HIS A 10 -5.70 21.25 -4.60
C HIS A 10 -6.99 21.30 -3.77
N ARG A 11 -7.54 20.13 -3.35
CA ARG A 11 -8.76 20.00 -2.52
C ARG A 11 -9.97 20.78 -3.06
N ARG A 12 -10.07 20.92 -4.37
CA ARG A 12 -11.17 21.61 -5.03
C ARG A 12 -11.82 20.72 -6.08
N PHE A 13 -13.12 20.50 -5.92
CA PHE A 13 -13.94 19.84 -6.90
C PHE A 13 -14.63 20.88 -7.80
N LYS A 14 -14.73 20.62 -9.09
CA LYS A 14 -15.29 21.57 -10.07
C LYS A 14 -15.97 20.78 -11.18
N SER A 15 -17.17 21.22 -11.54
CA SER A 15 -17.93 20.64 -12.67
C SER A 15 -17.16 20.72 -13.99
N ARG A 16 -17.34 19.73 -14.84
CA ARG A 16 -16.68 19.57 -16.15
C ARG A 16 -15.15 19.33 -16.03
N THR A 17 -14.71 18.74 -14.92
CA THR A 17 -13.34 18.26 -14.73
C THR A 17 -13.39 16.80 -14.28
N GLU A 18 -12.26 16.13 -14.25
CA GLU A 18 -12.14 14.78 -13.65
C GLU A 18 -12.59 14.72 -12.17
N TRP A 19 -12.66 15.89 -11.51
CA TRP A 19 -13.04 16.05 -10.11
C TRP A 19 -14.45 16.63 -9.96
N GLU A 20 -15.44 15.87 -10.42
CA GLU A 20 -16.84 16.26 -10.33
C GLU A 20 -17.35 16.29 -8.87
N PRO A 21 -18.14 17.33 -8.48
CA PRO A 21 -18.73 17.39 -7.13
C PRO A 21 -19.60 16.18 -6.78
N ILE A 22 -20.29 15.60 -7.76
CA ILE A 22 -21.12 14.40 -7.58
C ILE A 22 -20.27 13.21 -7.11
N GLY A 23 -19.06 13.05 -7.64
CA GLY A 23 -18.13 12.03 -7.21
C GLY A 23 -17.70 12.22 -5.75
N PHE A 24 -17.45 13.47 -5.33
CA PHE A 24 -17.14 13.81 -3.94
C PHE A 24 -18.24 13.36 -2.97
N PHE A 25 -19.50 13.77 -3.25
CA PHE A 25 -20.60 13.43 -2.34
C PHE A 25 -20.88 11.93 -2.30
N SER A 26 -20.93 11.27 -3.46
CA SER A 26 -21.11 9.83 -3.54
C SER A 26 -20.00 9.07 -2.79
N ASP A 27 -18.74 9.44 -3.01
CA ASP A 27 -17.60 8.77 -2.38
C ASP A 27 -17.56 9.01 -0.86
N CYS A 28 -17.83 10.24 -0.41
CA CYS A 28 -17.88 10.55 1.03
C CYS A 28 -19.06 9.88 1.72
N LEU A 29 -20.25 9.87 1.13
CA LEU A 29 -21.42 9.18 1.69
C LEU A 29 -21.16 7.67 1.85
N CYS A 30 -20.64 7.03 0.83
CA CYS A 30 -20.31 5.59 0.88
C CYS A 30 -19.22 5.25 1.92
N ASN A 31 -18.42 6.21 2.38
CA ASN A 31 -17.28 5.98 3.28
C ASN A 31 -17.40 6.65 4.65
N SER A 32 -18.58 7.19 4.98
CA SER A 32 -18.83 7.85 6.27
C SER A 32 -19.95 7.15 7.06
N THR A 33 -19.96 7.39 8.37
CA THR A 33 -20.97 6.91 9.31
C THR A 33 -21.69 8.06 10.01
N GLN A 34 -21.21 9.31 9.84
CA GLN A 34 -21.84 10.52 10.36
C GLN A 34 -21.78 11.60 9.28
N PHE A 35 -22.86 12.36 9.16
CA PHE A 35 -22.96 13.47 8.23
C PHE A 35 -23.71 14.63 8.89
N ASP A 36 -23.02 15.73 9.12
CA ASP A 36 -23.57 16.99 9.58
C ASP A 36 -23.69 17.94 8.39
N LEU A 37 -24.89 18.41 8.11
CA LEU A 37 -25.17 19.23 6.93
C LEU A 37 -25.97 20.46 7.30
N MET A 38 -25.49 21.62 6.88
CA MET A 38 -26.22 22.88 6.99
C MET A 38 -26.56 23.41 5.59
N LEU A 39 -27.85 23.55 5.32
CA LEU A 39 -28.39 24.03 4.06
C LEU A 39 -29.10 25.36 4.26
N GLY A 40 -28.76 26.37 3.46
CA GLY A 40 -29.42 27.65 3.48
C GLY A 40 -30.91 27.57 3.10
N PHE A 41 -31.26 26.71 2.15
CA PHE A 41 -32.66 26.34 1.83
C PHE A 41 -32.70 24.96 1.18
N PHE A 42 -33.84 24.31 1.29
CA PHE A 42 -34.05 22.98 0.79
C PHE A 42 -34.63 23.06 -0.65
N SER A 43 -33.87 22.64 -1.64
CA SER A 43 -34.32 22.65 -3.04
C SER A 43 -34.19 21.24 -3.64
N SER A 44 -34.99 20.94 -4.67
CA SER A 44 -34.89 19.66 -5.40
C SER A 44 -33.48 19.44 -5.96
N SER A 45 -32.81 20.51 -6.25
CA SER A 45 -31.42 20.49 -6.71
C SER A 45 -30.41 20.00 -5.69
N ALA A 46 -30.57 20.33 -4.40
CA ALA A 46 -29.75 19.81 -3.31
C ALA A 46 -29.94 18.30 -3.13
N ILE A 47 -31.17 17.83 -3.33
CA ILE A 47 -31.55 16.42 -3.21
C ILE A 47 -30.91 15.57 -4.30
N ASN A 48 -30.86 16.08 -5.52
CA ASN A 48 -30.40 15.32 -6.68
C ASN A 48 -28.92 14.85 -6.59
N VAL A 49 -28.06 15.61 -5.94
CA VAL A 49 -26.65 15.21 -5.75
C VAL A 49 -26.48 14.29 -4.55
N LEU A 50 -27.21 14.55 -3.45
CA LEU A 50 -27.16 13.73 -2.26
C LEU A 50 -27.81 12.36 -2.43
N SER A 51 -28.70 12.18 -3.42
CA SER A 51 -29.36 10.90 -3.69
C SER A 51 -28.39 9.80 -4.14
N TYR A 52 -27.21 10.15 -4.66
CA TYR A 52 -26.21 9.18 -5.05
C TYR A 52 -25.29 8.83 -3.86
N GLY A 53 -25.27 7.59 -3.46
CA GLY A 53 -24.52 7.09 -2.30
C GLY A 53 -25.26 7.18 -0.97
N PHE A 54 -26.49 7.73 -0.94
CA PHE A 54 -27.23 7.91 0.31
C PHE A 54 -27.75 6.58 0.87
N ALA A 55 -28.26 5.68 0.03
CA ALA A 55 -28.65 4.34 0.47
C ALA A 55 -27.45 3.53 0.96
N SER A 56 -26.26 3.69 0.34
CA SER A 56 -25.01 3.13 0.84
C SER A 56 -24.61 3.70 2.21
N PHE A 57 -24.80 5.00 2.43
CA PHE A 57 -24.61 5.63 3.76
C PHE A 57 -25.51 4.99 4.82
N LEU A 58 -26.79 4.77 4.50
CA LEU A 58 -27.73 4.09 5.41
C LEU A 58 -27.28 2.66 5.73
N TYR A 59 -26.83 1.93 4.71
CA TYR A 59 -26.33 0.56 4.84
C TYR A 59 -25.12 0.48 5.77
N ASN A 60 -24.21 1.44 5.70
CA ASN A 60 -23.03 1.54 6.56
C ASN A 60 -23.33 2.01 7.99
N GLY A 61 -24.59 2.12 8.35
CA GLY A 61 -25.01 2.53 9.69
C GLY A 61 -25.02 4.04 9.90
N GLY A 62 -25.09 4.80 8.81
CA GLY A 62 -25.02 6.26 8.81
C GLY A 62 -26.02 6.95 9.73
N ARG A 63 -25.56 8.02 10.37
CA ARG A 63 -26.36 8.96 11.17
C ARG A 63 -26.22 10.36 10.59
N MET A 64 -27.29 11.12 10.53
CA MET A 64 -27.29 12.46 9.95
C MET A 64 -27.86 13.49 10.92
N ARG A 65 -27.22 14.67 10.95
CA ARG A 65 -27.80 15.87 11.57
C ARG A 65 -27.97 16.94 10.49
N LEU A 66 -29.13 17.51 10.40
CA LEU A 66 -29.51 18.43 9.32
C LEU A 66 -30.07 19.73 9.91
N ILE A 67 -29.49 20.85 9.49
CA ILE A 67 -30.04 22.20 9.70
C ILE A 67 -30.57 22.70 8.35
N VAL A 68 -31.83 23.16 8.34
CA VAL A 68 -32.49 23.70 7.16
C VAL A 68 -33.13 25.04 7.48
N ASN A 69 -33.01 26.01 6.60
CA ASN A 69 -33.73 27.29 6.74
C ASN A 69 -35.17 27.16 6.20
N ASP A 70 -36.13 27.67 6.94
CA ASP A 70 -37.57 27.58 6.65
C ASP A 70 -38.04 28.67 5.67
N ILE A 71 -37.39 29.82 5.63
CA ILE A 71 -37.88 31.01 4.90
C ILE A 71 -36.88 31.52 3.89
N LEU A 72 -37.35 31.69 2.61
CA LEU A 72 -36.67 32.52 1.65
C LEU A 72 -36.69 33.98 2.06
N THR A 73 -35.52 34.62 2.08
CA THR A 73 -35.47 36.06 2.34
C THR A 73 -36.11 36.83 1.18
N GLU A 74 -36.52 38.09 1.43
CA GLU A 74 -37.04 38.99 0.34
C GLU A 74 -36.00 39.19 -0.78
N GLN A 75 -34.68 39.08 -0.45
CA GLN A 75 -33.63 39.10 -1.47
C GLN A 75 -33.63 37.84 -2.33
N ASP A 76 -33.87 36.68 -1.74
CA ASP A 76 -33.96 35.39 -2.46
C ASP A 76 -35.19 35.39 -3.37
N LYS A 77 -36.33 35.89 -2.90
CA LYS A 77 -37.53 36.04 -3.71
C LYS A 77 -37.32 36.98 -4.88
N LYS A 78 -36.58 38.08 -4.70
CA LYS A 78 -36.21 39.02 -5.77
C LYS A 78 -35.22 38.40 -6.75
N ALA A 79 -34.21 37.69 -6.28
CA ALA A 79 -33.22 37.01 -7.11
C ALA A 79 -33.83 35.87 -7.95
N ILE A 80 -34.82 35.15 -7.41
CA ILE A 80 -35.64 34.19 -8.16
C ILE A 80 -36.50 34.90 -9.20
N ALA A 81 -37.14 36.03 -8.85
CA ALA A 81 -37.98 36.79 -9.74
C ALA A 81 -37.21 37.51 -10.84
N SER A 82 -35.93 37.88 -10.60
CA SER A 82 -35.05 38.52 -11.61
C SER A 82 -34.37 37.54 -12.55
N GLY A 83 -34.47 36.21 -12.31
CA GLY A 83 -33.79 35.18 -13.10
C GLY A 83 -32.30 35.09 -12.84
N GLU A 84 -31.79 35.74 -11.80
CA GLU A 84 -30.37 35.62 -11.33
C GLU A 84 -30.12 34.31 -10.61
N LEU A 85 -31.16 33.68 -10.05
CA LEU A 85 -31.15 32.31 -9.57
C LEU A 85 -31.89 31.46 -10.63
N ASP A 86 -31.15 30.65 -11.38
CA ASP A 86 -31.70 29.72 -12.35
C ASP A 86 -32.79 28.86 -11.74
N SER A 87 -33.99 29.01 -12.22
CA SER A 87 -35.02 28.02 -12.35
C SER A 87 -36.39 28.29 -11.71
N PRO A 88 -37.45 27.98 -12.43
CA PRO A 88 -38.78 27.75 -11.90
C PRO A 88 -38.90 26.33 -11.29
N LEU A 89 -37.90 25.84 -10.55
CA LEU A 89 -38.03 24.57 -9.79
C LEU A 89 -38.81 24.84 -8.50
N PRO A 90 -39.77 23.98 -8.16
CA PRO A 90 -40.57 24.19 -6.97
C PRO A 90 -39.71 24.29 -5.71
N TYR A 91 -39.88 25.40 -5.04
CA TYR A 91 -39.44 25.59 -3.68
C TYR A 91 -40.12 24.53 -2.79
N PHE A 92 -39.35 23.74 -2.09
CA PHE A 92 -39.89 22.74 -1.18
C PHE A 92 -40.21 23.40 0.16
N ASP A 93 -41.46 23.69 0.36
CA ASP A 93 -41.99 23.96 1.71
C ASP A 93 -42.02 22.63 2.49
N ILE A 94 -40.95 22.38 3.25
CA ILE A 94 -40.83 21.17 4.07
C ILE A 94 -41.90 21.11 5.16
N THR A 95 -42.59 22.21 5.42
CA THR A 95 -43.73 22.28 6.36
C THR A 95 -45.03 21.79 5.73
N ASN A 96 -45.10 21.73 4.37
CA ASN A 96 -46.29 21.26 3.62
C ASN A 96 -45.92 20.04 2.70
N ILE A 97 -45.66 18.93 3.31
CA ILE A 97 -45.18 17.68 2.70
C ILE A 97 -46.22 17.07 1.72
N GLU A 98 -47.52 17.27 1.90
CA GLU A 98 -48.54 16.76 0.97
C GLU A 98 -48.46 17.46 -0.38
N LEU A 99 -48.26 18.77 -0.38
CA LEU A 99 -48.06 19.52 -1.62
C LEU A 99 -46.72 19.13 -2.28
N LEU A 100 -45.67 18.93 -1.47
CA LEU A 100 -44.38 18.50 -1.88
C LEU A 100 -44.42 17.18 -2.66
N LYS A 101 -45.10 16.16 -2.11
CA LYS A 101 -45.19 14.82 -2.67
C LYS A 101 -45.73 14.78 -4.11
N ASN A 102 -46.63 15.70 -4.45
CA ASN A 102 -47.23 15.77 -5.77
C ASN A 102 -46.33 16.46 -6.81
N THR A 103 -45.25 17.10 -6.40
CA THR A 103 -44.32 17.85 -7.25
C THR A 103 -42.94 17.21 -7.38
N LEU A 104 -42.65 16.18 -6.59
CA LEU A 104 -41.36 15.49 -6.59
C LEU A 104 -41.17 14.60 -7.82
N SER A 105 -39.97 14.64 -8.40
CA SER A 105 -39.52 13.58 -9.29
C SER A 105 -39.37 12.25 -8.55
N GLU A 106 -39.34 11.13 -9.25
CA GLU A 106 -39.10 9.82 -8.61
C GLU A 106 -37.81 9.79 -7.81
N ARG A 107 -36.78 10.50 -8.26
CA ARG A 107 -35.49 10.61 -7.58
C ARG A 107 -35.56 11.44 -6.30
N ASP A 108 -36.27 12.56 -6.35
CA ASP A 108 -36.51 13.39 -5.16
C ASP A 108 -37.29 12.59 -4.12
N ALA A 109 -38.29 11.83 -4.57
CA ALA A 109 -39.06 10.92 -3.70
C ALA A 109 -38.17 9.86 -3.04
N HIS A 110 -37.19 9.31 -3.77
CA HIS A 110 -36.21 8.35 -3.23
C HIS A 110 -35.40 8.95 -2.07
N PHE A 111 -34.91 10.18 -2.20
CA PHE A 111 -34.18 10.85 -1.13
C PHE A 111 -35.05 11.00 0.15
N PHE A 112 -36.32 11.39 -0.02
CA PHE A 112 -37.24 11.46 1.11
C PHE A 112 -37.60 10.09 1.69
N ASP A 113 -37.68 9.04 0.88
CA ASP A 113 -37.78 7.67 1.35
C ASP A 113 -36.58 7.28 2.24
N CYS A 114 -35.37 7.70 1.86
CA CYS A 114 -34.16 7.52 2.69
C CYS A 114 -34.20 8.32 3.99
N LEU A 115 -34.67 9.58 3.95
CA LEU A 115 -34.85 10.37 5.17
C LEU A 115 -35.90 9.73 6.10
N ALA A 116 -37.04 9.26 5.54
CA ALA A 116 -38.05 8.55 6.31
C ALA A 116 -37.48 7.29 6.99
N TRP A 117 -36.62 6.56 6.28
CA TRP A 117 -35.91 5.41 6.86
C TRP A 117 -35.00 5.80 8.03
N LEU A 118 -34.22 6.91 7.89
CA LEU A 118 -33.37 7.43 8.97
C LEU A 118 -34.18 7.84 10.19
N ILE A 119 -35.34 8.50 9.99
CA ILE A 119 -36.22 8.93 11.05
C ILE A 119 -36.76 7.73 11.84
N ARG A 120 -37.28 6.71 11.14
CA ARG A 120 -37.80 5.48 11.78
C ARG A 120 -36.75 4.74 12.60
N ASN A 121 -35.51 4.77 12.15
CA ASN A 121 -34.39 4.11 12.83
C ASN A 121 -33.68 5.01 13.87
N ASN A 122 -34.23 6.18 14.21
CA ASN A 122 -33.66 7.17 15.14
C ASN A 122 -32.20 7.57 14.76
N ARG A 123 -31.94 7.75 13.45
CA ARG A 123 -30.64 8.11 12.92
C ARG A 123 -30.61 9.47 12.24
N LEU A 124 -31.69 10.24 12.28
CA LEU A 124 -31.79 11.61 11.77
C LEU A 124 -32.25 12.56 12.86
N GLU A 125 -31.48 13.64 13.03
CA GLU A 125 -31.88 14.81 13.79
C GLU A 125 -32.01 16.01 12.88
N ILE A 126 -33.16 16.64 12.83
CA ILE A 126 -33.45 17.83 11.99
C ILE A 126 -33.69 19.03 12.89
N ARG A 127 -33.09 20.16 12.54
CA ARG A 127 -33.41 21.48 13.06
C ARG A 127 -33.87 22.37 11.90
N ILE A 128 -35.04 22.99 12.06
CA ILE A 128 -35.54 23.99 11.14
C ILE A 128 -35.34 25.33 11.78
N VAL A 129 -34.69 26.25 11.11
CA VAL A 129 -34.33 27.57 11.64
C VAL A 129 -34.91 28.66 10.73
N ALA A 130 -35.35 29.76 11.36
CA ALA A 130 -35.75 30.97 10.68
C ALA A 130 -35.02 32.18 11.25
N PRO A 131 -34.66 33.19 10.44
CA PRO A 131 -34.00 34.41 10.94
C PRO A 131 -34.97 35.20 11.84
N LYS A 132 -34.44 35.71 12.98
CA LYS A 132 -35.23 36.45 13.98
C LYS A 132 -35.63 37.85 13.53
N GLU A 133 -34.82 38.53 12.69
CA GLU A 133 -35.03 39.92 12.25
C GLU A 133 -34.67 40.11 10.76
N GLY A 134 -35.18 39.29 9.87
CA GLY A 134 -35.02 39.55 8.41
C GLY A 134 -33.58 39.51 7.85
N ILE A 135 -32.59 39.22 8.65
CA ILE A 135 -31.19 39.05 8.25
C ILE A 135 -31.03 37.58 7.89
N GLY A 136 -30.85 37.28 6.61
CA GLY A 136 -30.76 35.91 6.10
C GLY A 136 -29.58 35.18 6.70
N ILE A 137 -29.78 33.89 6.99
CA ILE A 137 -28.70 32.94 7.26
C ILE A 137 -27.90 32.77 5.98
N SER A 138 -26.58 32.62 6.11
CA SER A 138 -25.64 32.47 5.01
C SER A 138 -26.13 31.49 3.92
N HIS A 139 -26.04 31.89 2.65
CA HIS A 139 -26.33 31.02 1.49
C HIS A 139 -25.32 29.89 1.30
N THR A 140 -24.31 29.80 2.15
CA THR A 140 -23.26 28.79 2.07
C THR A 140 -23.82 27.41 2.41
N LYS A 141 -23.38 26.40 1.68
CA LYS A 141 -23.67 25.00 1.95
C LYS A 141 -22.44 24.40 2.55
N THR A 142 -22.51 24.12 3.82
CA THR A 142 -21.40 23.58 4.58
C THR A 142 -21.78 22.27 5.23
N GLY A 143 -20.80 21.38 5.38
CA GLY A 143 -21.03 20.14 6.07
C GLY A 143 -19.76 19.39 6.37
N VAL A 144 -19.89 18.37 7.24
CA VAL A 144 -18.78 17.53 7.66
C VAL A 144 -19.20 16.06 7.58
N PHE A 145 -18.44 15.29 6.83
CA PHE A 145 -18.48 13.83 6.85
C PHE A 145 -17.51 13.29 7.89
N SER A 146 -17.89 12.24 8.60
CA SER A 146 -17.01 11.53 9.53
C SER A 146 -17.19 10.01 9.40
N ASP A 147 -16.07 9.29 9.44
CA ASP A 147 -16.04 7.82 9.54
C ASP A 147 -15.75 7.34 10.98
N GLY A 148 -15.83 8.25 11.96
CA GLY A 148 -15.51 8.02 13.37
C GLY A 148 -14.04 8.27 13.71
N LEU A 149 -13.15 8.41 12.69
CA LEU A 149 -11.72 8.63 12.86
C LEU A 149 -11.26 9.88 12.15
N ASN A 150 -11.73 10.03 10.92
CA ASN A 150 -11.31 11.08 9.99
C ASN A 150 -12.52 11.95 9.68
N LYS A 151 -12.25 13.21 9.42
CA LYS A 151 -13.28 14.18 9.06
C LYS A 151 -12.92 14.87 7.76
N VAL A 152 -13.94 15.06 6.93
CA VAL A 152 -13.86 15.82 5.68
C VAL A 152 -14.91 16.92 5.74
N GLY A 153 -14.45 18.17 5.83
CA GLY A 153 -15.29 19.34 5.77
C GLY A 153 -15.39 19.89 4.35
N PHE A 154 -16.52 20.46 4.00
CA PHE A 154 -16.68 21.14 2.74
C PHE A 154 -17.43 22.46 2.92
N ASP A 155 -17.08 23.43 2.06
CA ASP A 155 -17.73 24.72 1.96
C ASP A 155 -17.82 25.14 0.50
N GLY A 156 -18.96 25.66 0.07
CA GLY A 156 -19.13 26.12 -1.30
C GLY A 156 -20.52 26.62 -1.64
N SER A 157 -20.57 27.37 -2.73
CA SER A 157 -21.82 27.86 -3.35
C SER A 157 -22.42 26.84 -4.31
N CYS A 158 -22.25 25.56 -4.04
CA CYS A 158 -22.69 24.50 -4.94
C CYS A 158 -24.23 24.44 -4.98
N ASN A 159 -24.83 24.97 -6.04
CA ASN A 159 -26.21 24.66 -6.36
C ASN A 159 -26.24 23.23 -6.90
N PHE A 160 -26.80 22.30 -6.15
CA PHE A 160 -26.84 20.88 -6.46
C PHE A 160 -27.88 20.51 -7.54
N SER A 161 -28.19 21.41 -8.49
CA SER A 161 -29.21 21.12 -9.51
C SER A 161 -28.65 20.28 -10.66
N ARG A 162 -29.52 19.52 -11.33
CA ARG A 162 -29.18 18.83 -12.57
C ARG A 162 -28.72 19.81 -13.65
N SER A 163 -29.36 20.99 -13.75
CA SER A 163 -28.93 22.09 -14.61
C SER A 163 -27.53 22.60 -14.17
N ALA A 164 -27.24 22.65 -12.88
CA ALA A 164 -25.91 23.01 -12.41
C ALA A 164 -24.83 21.96 -12.77
N LEU A 165 -25.18 20.69 -12.85
CA LEU A 165 -24.26 19.62 -13.31
C LEU A 165 -24.05 19.68 -14.82
N ILE A 166 -25.04 20.14 -15.60
CA ILE A 166 -25.01 20.18 -17.06
C ILE A 166 -24.59 21.57 -17.57
N ASP A 167 -25.16 22.65 -17.03
CA ASP A 167 -25.05 23.99 -17.57
C ASP A 167 -24.18 24.95 -16.79
N ASN A 168 -24.07 24.81 -15.46
CA ASN A 168 -23.35 25.73 -14.60
C ASN A 168 -22.00 25.18 -14.10
N ILE A 169 -21.02 26.08 -13.94
CA ILE A 169 -19.71 25.74 -13.34
C ILE A 169 -19.84 25.88 -11.82
N THR A 170 -20.00 24.76 -11.13
CA THR A 170 -19.97 24.72 -9.66
C THR A 170 -18.60 24.34 -9.16
N SER A 171 -18.21 24.90 -8.01
CA SER A 171 -16.96 24.52 -7.35
C SER A 171 -17.17 24.36 -5.86
N LEU A 172 -16.47 23.38 -5.30
CA LEU A 172 -16.52 23.00 -3.91
C LEU A 172 -15.10 22.96 -3.36
N THR A 173 -14.86 23.60 -2.23
CA THR A 173 -13.59 23.50 -1.49
C THR A 173 -13.74 22.49 -0.38
N VAL A 174 -12.77 21.60 -0.27
CA VAL A 174 -12.78 20.49 0.68
C VAL A 174 -11.57 20.60 1.59
N SER A 175 -11.75 20.31 2.87
CA SER A 175 -10.69 20.21 3.88
C SER A 175 -10.69 18.79 4.44
N CYS A 176 -9.50 18.21 4.60
CA CYS A 176 -9.32 16.90 5.21
C CYS A 176 -8.50 17.06 6.50
N ASP A 177 -8.92 16.48 7.61
CA ASP A 177 -8.26 16.65 8.91
C ASP A 177 -6.82 16.09 8.95
N TRP A 178 -6.49 15.17 8.04
CA TRP A 178 -5.16 14.60 7.89
C TRP A 178 -4.18 15.40 7.04
N ASP A 179 -4.60 16.53 6.45
CA ASP A 179 -3.75 17.37 5.60
C ASP A 179 -2.91 18.38 6.40
N GLY A 180 -3.05 18.41 7.72
CA GLY A 180 -2.29 19.25 8.63
C GLY A 180 -3.16 20.16 9.52
N CYS A 181 -2.51 21.04 10.28
CA CYS A 181 -3.19 21.84 11.31
C CYS A 181 -4.22 22.84 10.73
N THR A 182 -3.93 23.47 9.59
CA THR A 182 -4.84 24.46 8.99
C THR A 182 -6.14 23.87 8.46
N PRO A 183 -6.12 22.77 7.66
CA PRO A 183 -7.36 22.09 7.26
C PRO A 183 -8.15 21.54 8.45
N ALA A 184 -7.48 20.99 9.46
CA ALA A 184 -8.14 20.52 10.66
C ALA A 184 -8.83 21.67 11.44
N ALA A 185 -8.19 22.85 11.53
CA ALA A 185 -8.79 24.03 12.13
C ALA A 185 -10.01 24.53 11.34
N THR A 186 -9.97 24.48 10.00
CA THR A 186 -11.12 24.81 9.14
C THR A 186 -12.29 23.89 9.42
N ILE A 187 -12.07 22.58 9.52
CA ILE A 187 -13.13 21.60 9.86
C ILE A 187 -13.71 21.87 11.25
N ASN A 188 -12.86 22.17 12.24
CA ASN A 188 -13.33 22.49 13.57
C ASN A 188 -14.18 23.78 13.58
N SER A 189 -13.83 24.79 12.80
CA SER A 189 -14.66 25.99 12.64
C SER A 189 -16.03 25.65 12.06
N ILE A 190 -16.11 24.81 11.03
CA ILE A 190 -17.40 24.35 10.46
C ILE A 190 -18.21 23.60 11.51
N ILE A 191 -17.58 22.76 12.33
CA ILE A 191 -18.25 22.02 13.40
C ILE A 191 -18.76 22.97 14.48
N ASP A 192 -17.95 23.95 14.89
CA ASP A 192 -18.33 24.92 15.91
C ASP A 192 -19.50 25.78 15.45
N ASP A 193 -19.50 26.25 14.20
CA ASP A 193 -20.61 26.99 13.59
C ASP A 193 -21.88 26.13 13.53
N PHE A 194 -21.75 24.88 13.10
CA PHE A 194 -22.86 23.93 13.10
C PHE A 194 -23.43 23.69 14.49
N GLU A 195 -22.60 23.42 15.48
CA GLU A 195 -23.03 23.18 16.88
C GLU A 195 -23.64 24.41 17.51
N HIS A 196 -23.13 25.61 17.19
CA HIS A 196 -23.66 26.85 17.68
C HIS A 196 -25.13 27.03 17.27
N VAL A 197 -25.42 26.80 15.99
CA VAL A 197 -26.81 26.84 15.48
C VAL A 197 -27.61 25.64 15.98
N PHE A 198 -27.08 24.41 15.87
CA PHE A 198 -27.80 23.18 16.20
C PHE A 198 -28.23 23.09 17.67
N SER A 199 -27.41 23.63 18.59
CA SER A 199 -27.69 23.68 20.03
C SER A 199 -28.59 24.86 20.46
N GLY A 200 -28.98 25.75 19.54
CA GLY A 200 -29.80 26.93 19.83
C GLY A 200 -29.08 28.04 20.56
N LYS A 201 -27.76 28.11 20.47
CA LYS A 201 -26.98 29.19 21.06
C LYS A 201 -26.91 30.43 20.17
N ASP A 202 -27.25 30.30 18.89
CA ASP A 202 -27.27 31.39 17.95
C ASP A 202 -28.51 32.27 18.16
N GLU A 203 -28.30 33.47 18.68
CA GLU A 203 -29.38 34.43 18.99
C GLU A 203 -30.03 35.05 17.75
N SER A 204 -29.43 34.89 16.57
CA SER A 204 -29.90 35.44 15.29
C SER A 204 -31.01 34.59 14.68
N VAL A 205 -31.18 33.36 15.12
CA VAL A 205 -32.17 32.41 14.58
C VAL A 205 -33.17 31.94 15.61
N VAL A 206 -34.36 31.56 15.16
CA VAL A 206 -35.40 30.89 15.97
C VAL A 206 -35.65 29.50 15.43
N PHE A 207 -35.85 28.53 16.31
CA PHE A 207 -36.26 27.20 15.89
C PHE A 207 -37.74 27.16 15.52
N VAL A 208 -38.02 26.56 14.37
CA VAL A 208 -39.38 26.18 13.99
C VAL A 208 -39.63 24.75 14.51
N PRO A 209 -40.82 24.45 15.08
CA PRO A 209 -41.11 23.11 15.58
C PRO A 209 -40.96 22.04 14.51
N ALA A 210 -39.96 21.16 14.63
CA ALA A 210 -39.65 20.12 13.65
C ALA A 210 -40.44 18.81 13.84
N GLU A 211 -41.24 18.69 14.95
CA GLU A 211 -42.01 17.48 15.21
C GLU A 211 -43.04 17.19 14.14
N ASN A 212 -43.74 18.23 13.64
CA ASN A 212 -44.69 18.08 12.55
C ASN A 212 -44.01 17.61 11.23
N VAL A 213 -42.83 18.14 10.92
CA VAL A 213 -42.07 17.77 9.73
C VAL A 213 -41.61 16.32 9.82
N ARG A 214 -41.09 15.90 10.96
CA ARG A 214 -40.67 14.52 11.19
C ARG A 214 -41.85 13.54 11.01
N THR A 215 -42.99 13.82 11.61
CA THR A 215 -44.20 12.99 11.53
C THR A 215 -44.75 12.96 10.10
N HIS A 216 -44.73 14.09 9.40
CA HIS A 216 -45.20 14.17 8.02
C HIS A 216 -44.29 13.45 7.04
N ILE A 217 -42.97 13.54 7.18
CA ILE A 217 -42.02 12.77 6.34
C ILE A 217 -42.24 11.28 6.56
N GLU A 218 -42.32 10.85 7.81
CA GLU A 218 -42.55 9.44 8.17
C GLU A 218 -43.87 8.89 7.66
N GLY A 219 -44.93 9.70 7.72
CA GLY A 219 -46.29 9.31 7.31
C GLY A 219 -46.54 9.41 5.78
N SER A 220 -45.82 10.29 5.08
CA SER A 220 -46.07 10.58 3.66
C SER A 220 -45.23 9.78 2.70
N PHE A 221 -44.04 9.31 3.07
CA PHE A 221 -43.14 8.55 2.23
C PHE A 221 -43.23 7.06 2.52
N LYS A 222 -42.91 6.25 1.47
CA LYS A 222 -43.04 4.79 1.53
C LYS A 222 -42.18 4.19 2.63
N ASN A 223 -42.71 3.20 3.34
CA ASN A 223 -41.96 2.41 4.28
C ASN A 223 -41.14 1.36 3.53
N LYS A 224 -40.05 1.80 2.87
CA LYS A 224 -39.15 0.93 2.14
C LYS A 224 -38.11 0.32 3.05
N GLU A 225 -37.80 -0.93 2.76
CA GLU A 225 -36.66 -1.60 3.38
C GLU A 225 -35.34 -1.14 2.73
N LEU A 226 -34.23 -1.33 3.45
CA LEU A 226 -32.91 -0.89 2.97
C LEU A 226 -32.52 -1.47 1.62
N GLN A 227 -32.94 -2.72 1.34
CA GLN A 227 -32.73 -3.36 0.05
C GLN A 227 -33.46 -2.64 -1.09
N GLU A 228 -34.71 -2.27 -0.87
CA GLU A 228 -35.50 -1.55 -1.88
C GLU A 228 -34.90 -0.15 -2.16
N LEU A 229 -34.41 0.53 -1.12
CA LEU A 229 -33.73 1.81 -1.28
C LEU A 229 -32.45 1.70 -2.12
N LEU A 230 -31.63 0.66 -1.91
CA LEU A 230 -30.44 0.40 -2.71
C LEU A 230 -30.78 0.02 -4.17
N GLU A 231 -31.84 -0.77 -4.38
CA GLU A 231 -32.29 -1.14 -5.72
C GLU A 231 -32.84 0.04 -6.50
N ASP A 232 -33.53 0.96 -5.85
CA ASP A 232 -34.01 2.20 -6.44
C ASP A 232 -32.84 3.12 -6.81
N GLU A 233 -31.88 3.30 -5.91
CA GLU A 233 -30.66 4.08 -6.19
C GLU A 233 -29.90 3.49 -7.39
N TYR A 234 -29.75 2.17 -7.47
CA TYR A 234 -29.12 1.50 -8.60
C TYR A 234 -29.84 1.78 -9.93
N LYS A 235 -31.18 1.73 -9.95
CA LYS A 235 -31.98 2.03 -11.15
C LYS A 235 -31.77 3.47 -11.63
N PHE A 236 -31.79 4.44 -10.69
CA PHE A 236 -31.59 5.84 -11.05
C PHE A 236 -30.18 6.09 -11.60
N ILE A 237 -29.15 5.54 -10.99
CA ILE A 237 -27.79 5.66 -11.50
C ILE A 237 -27.68 5.04 -12.89
N GLN A 238 -28.33 3.89 -13.14
CA GLN A 238 -28.30 3.24 -14.45
C GLN A 238 -29.03 4.05 -15.53
N GLN A 239 -30.16 4.67 -15.19
CA GLN A 239 -30.88 5.57 -16.10
C GLN A 239 -30.04 6.79 -16.48
N ASP A 240 -29.36 7.41 -15.50
CA ASP A 240 -28.51 8.57 -15.73
C ASP A 240 -27.30 8.26 -16.58
N ILE A 241 -26.62 7.14 -16.33
CA ILE A 241 -25.51 6.69 -17.19
C ILE A 241 -25.95 6.51 -18.65
N SER A 242 -27.22 6.18 -18.89
CA SER A 242 -27.79 6.02 -20.21
C SER A 242 -28.21 7.35 -20.87
N ASP A 243 -28.19 8.45 -20.13
CA ASP A 243 -28.58 9.79 -20.64
C ASP A 243 -27.42 10.42 -21.43
N LYS A 244 -27.60 10.49 -22.74
CA LYS A 244 -26.61 11.05 -23.68
C LYS A 244 -26.33 12.55 -23.49
N ALA A 245 -27.12 13.26 -22.68
CA ALA A 245 -26.94 14.67 -22.41
C ALA A 245 -25.91 14.94 -21.29
N LEU A 246 -25.52 13.91 -20.51
CA LEU A 246 -24.58 14.08 -19.42
C LEU A 246 -23.12 14.11 -19.90
N PRO A 247 -22.28 14.99 -19.32
CA PRO A 247 -20.85 14.97 -19.58
C PRO A 247 -20.20 13.62 -19.20
N GLN A 248 -19.18 13.18 -19.96
CA GLN A 248 -18.50 11.91 -19.72
C GLN A 248 -17.91 11.82 -18.31
N THR A 249 -17.41 12.93 -17.77
CA THR A 249 -16.86 13.00 -16.40
C THR A 249 -17.89 12.64 -15.32
N VAL A 250 -19.14 13.06 -15.52
CA VAL A 250 -20.27 12.71 -14.63
C VAL A 250 -20.66 11.24 -14.80
N VAL A 251 -20.69 10.74 -16.03
CA VAL A 251 -20.96 9.32 -16.32
C VAL A 251 -19.93 8.41 -15.65
N ASP A 252 -18.66 8.78 -15.70
CA ASP A 252 -17.57 8.01 -15.05
C ASP A 252 -17.70 8.00 -13.52
N ALA A 253 -18.07 9.15 -12.91
CA ALA A 253 -18.33 9.24 -11.48
C ALA A 253 -19.53 8.36 -11.05
N LEU A 254 -20.62 8.41 -11.84
CA LEU A 254 -21.81 7.58 -11.62
C LEU A 254 -21.52 6.08 -11.80
N GLY A 255 -20.63 5.72 -12.72
CA GLY A 255 -20.18 4.34 -12.93
C GLY A 255 -19.50 3.75 -11.69
N LYS A 256 -18.69 4.56 -11.01
CA LYS A 256 -18.07 4.16 -9.73
C LYS A 256 -19.12 3.98 -8.62
N ALA A 257 -20.06 4.92 -8.50
CA ALA A 257 -21.16 4.81 -7.54
C ALA A 257 -22.02 3.58 -7.79
N LYS A 258 -22.38 3.30 -9.06
CA LYS A 258 -23.13 2.11 -9.47
C LYS A 258 -22.48 0.81 -8.97
N SER A 259 -21.18 0.66 -9.22
CA SER A 259 -20.45 -0.55 -8.81
C SER A 259 -20.48 -0.76 -7.28
N LYS A 260 -20.45 0.31 -6.49
CA LYS A 260 -20.56 0.21 -5.02
C LYS A 260 -21.94 -0.26 -4.58
N VAL A 261 -22.99 0.37 -5.12
CA VAL A 261 -24.38 0.00 -4.79
C VAL A 261 -24.67 -1.45 -5.21
N GLU A 262 -24.17 -1.89 -6.34
CA GLU A 262 -24.32 -3.27 -6.83
C GLU A 262 -23.72 -4.31 -5.89
N ILE A 263 -22.53 -4.01 -5.33
CA ILE A 263 -21.88 -4.85 -4.30
C ILE A 263 -22.74 -4.93 -3.04
N GLU A 264 -23.33 -3.82 -2.61
CA GLU A 264 -24.15 -3.76 -1.39
C GLU A 264 -25.49 -4.47 -1.56
N ILE A 265 -26.16 -4.31 -2.71
CA ILE A 265 -27.37 -5.08 -3.06
C ILE A 265 -27.07 -6.57 -3.04
N GLY A 266 -25.95 -6.98 -3.65
CA GLY A 266 -25.50 -8.36 -3.62
C GLY A 266 -25.36 -8.89 -2.18
N ARG A 267 -24.78 -8.10 -1.27
CA ARG A 267 -24.62 -8.46 0.15
C ARG A 267 -25.95 -8.62 0.90
N ILE A 268 -26.95 -7.76 0.62
CA ILE A 268 -28.27 -7.86 1.25
C ILE A 268 -29.06 -9.05 0.74
N LYS A 269 -29.14 -9.23 -0.59
CA LYS A 269 -29.88 -10.34 -1.20
C LYS A 269 -29.43 -11.69 -0.67
N ALA A 270 -28.17 -11.82 -0.39
CA ALA A 270 -27.63 -13.03 0.19
C ALA A 270 -27.97 -13.20 1.67
N LYS A 271 -28.05 -12.14 2.45
CA LYS A 271 -28.53 -12.22 3.84
C LYS A 271 -30.00 -12.62 3.92
N THR A 272 -30.83 -12.15 2.97
CA THR A 272 -32.30 -12.36 2.98
C THR A 272 -32.67 -13.74 2.43
N ALA A 273 -31.88 -14.31 1.54
CA ALA A 273 -32.15 -15.63 0.95
C ALA A 273 -31.84 -16.82 1.86
N GLY A 274 -31.42 -16.60 3.12
CA GLY A 274 -30.95 -17.67 4.02
C GLY A 274 -29.66 -18.35 3.47
N ALA A 275 -29.20 -17.92 2.30
CA ALA A 275 -27.88 -18.19 1.85
C ALA A 275 -26.95 -17.28 2.66
N THR A 276 -26.15 -17.88 3.53
CA THR A 276 -24.88 -17.26 3.90
C THR A 276 -24.31 -16.65 2.62
N PHE A 277 -24.08 -15.33 2.61
CA PHE A 277 -23.27 -14.73 1.57
C PHE A 277 -21.93 -15.41 1.69
N GLN A 278 -21.75 -16.40 0.85
CA GLN A 278 -20.41 -16.82 0.52
C GLN A 278 -19.83 -15.63 -0.24
N SER A 279 -19.07 -14.73 0.46
CA SER A 279 -17.94 -14.11 -0.21
C SER A 279 -17.37 -15.21 -1.09
N PRO A 280 -17.08 -14.97 -2.38
CA PRO A 280 -16.66 -16.04 -3.28
C PRO A 280 -15.73 -16.95 -2.49
N GLU A 281 -16.07 -18.26 -2.41
CA GLU A 281 -15.36 -19.18 -1.51
C GLU A 281 -13.87 -19.01 -1.75
N PRO A 282 -13.04 -18.95 -0.71
CA PRO A 282 -11.61 -18.90 -0.90
C PRO A 282 -11.17 -19.94 -1.92
N CYS A 283 -10.53 -19.51 -2.98
CA CYS A 283 -10.08 -20.33 -4.07
C CYS A 283 -8.68 -19.94 -4.51
N PHE A 284 -8.00 -20.82 -5.23
CA PHE A 284 -6.72 -20.49 -5.83
C PHE A 284 -6.92 -19.46 -6.95
N PRO A 285 -6.08 -18.39 -7.04
CA PRO A 285 -6.37 -17.25 -7.92
C PRO A 285 -6.10 -17.51 -9.41
N TYR A 286 -5.48 -18.63 -9.76
CA TYR A 286 -5.16 -19.01 -11.13
C TYR A 286 -5.85 -20.31 -11.49
N GLU A 287 -6.42 -20.40 -12.71
CA GLU A 287 -7.18 -21.58 -13.19
C GLU A 287 -6.33 -22.85 -13.23
N GLU A 288 -5.04 -22.70 -13.46
CA GLU A 288 -4.07 -23.81 -13.52
C GLU A 288 -3.81 -24.45 -12.13
N GLY A 289 -4.28 -23.82 -11.06
CA GLY A 289 -4.02 -24.25 -9.69
C GLY A 289 -2.57 -23.98 -9.21
N PRO A 290 -2.22 -24.53 -8.04
CA PRO A 290 -0.85 -24.43 -7.52
C PRO A 290 0.14 -25.21 -8.39
N ARG A 291 1.31 -24.67 -8.59
CA ARG A 291 2.41 -25.37 -9.26
C ARG A 291 2.88 -26.57 -8.43
N ASP A 292 3.44 -27.58 -9.08
CA ASP A 292 3.86 -28.83 -8.42
C ASP A 292 4.72 -28.60 -7.17
N TYR A 293 5.70 -27.69 -7.24
CA TYR A 293 6.55 -27.39 -6.09
C TYR A 293 5.80 -26.66 -4.96
N GLN A 294 4.72 -25.91 -5.26
CA GLN A 294 3.88 -25.28 -4.24
C GLN A 294 3.01 -26.31 -3.54
N GLN A 295 2.51 -27.28 -4.30
CA GLN A 295 1.78 -28.41 -3.75
C GLN A 295 2.69 -29.30 -2.87
N GLN A 296 3.91 -29.58 -3.34
CA GLN A 296 4.89 -30.33 -2.57
C GLN A 296 5.29 -29.62 -1.26
N ALA A 297 5.43 -28.28 -1.29
CA ALA A 297 5.67 -27.52 -0.08
C ALA A 297 4.54 -27.68 0.95
N PHE A 298 3.28 -27.68 0.50
CA PHE A 298 2.13 -27.94 1.36
C PHE A 298 2.18 -29.35 1.95
N GLU A 299 2.47 -30.37 1.14
CA GLU A 299 2.53 -31.77 1.59
C GLU A 299 3.63 -31.95 2.64
N ASN A 300 4.84 -31.48 2.37
CA ASN A 300 5.95 -31.52 3.34
C ASN A 300 5.59 -30.83 4.66
N TRP A 301 4.93 -29.65 4.58
CA TRP A 301 4.50 -28.93 5.77
C TRP A 301 3.42 -29.68 6.56
N LYS A 302 2.46 -30.31 5.87
CA LYS A 302 1.41 -31.11 6.46
C LYS A 302 2.02 -32.32 7.21
N ASP A 303 2.97 -33.01 6.57
CA ASP A 303 3.62 -34.20 7.12
C ASP A 303 4.54 -33.83 8.29
N ASN A 304 5.10 -32.62 8.30
CA ASN A 304 5.88 -32.07 9.43
C ASN A 304 5.00 -31.48 10.55
N GLY A 305 3.78 -31.97 10.74
CA GLY A 305 2.88 -31.52 11.80
C GLY A 305 2.41 -30.07 11.67
N GLN A 306 2.30 -29.58 10.46
CA GLN A 306 1.89 -28.20 10.12
C GLN A 306 2.83 -27.12 10.68
N LYS A 307 4.11 -27.41 10.75
CA LYS A 307 5.19 -26.47 11.07
C LYS A 307 6.27 -26.60 10.00
N GLY A 308 6.84 -25.49 9.58
CA GLY A 308 7.86 -25.57 8.55
C GLY A 308 8.56 -24.25 8.23
N LEU A 309 9.81 -24.39 7.79
CA LEU A 309 10.62 -23.31 7.25
C LEU A 309 10.83 -23.58 5.75
N PHE A 310 10.30 -22.69 4.90
CA PHE A 310 10.40 -22.79 3.44
C PHE A 310 11.52 -21.89 2.94
N ALA A 311 12.59 -22.52 2.43
CA ALA A 311 13.70 -21.85 1.78
C ALA A 311 13.43 -21.77 0.26
N MET A 312 12.78 -20.71 -0.16
CA MET A 312 12.36 -20.55 -1.57
C MET A 312 13.00 -19.32 -2.19
N ALA A 313 13.52 -19.45 -3.40
CA ALA A 313 14.13 -18.34 -4.14
C ALA A 313 13.18 -17.14 -4.29
N THR A 314 13.73 -15.92 -4.37
CA THR A 314 12.91 -14.72 -4.60
C THR A 314 12.27 -14.78 -5.98
N GLY A 315 10.99 -14.44 -6.07
CA GLY A 315 10.23 -14.47 -7.33
C GLY A 315 9.51 -15.79 -7.63
N THR A 316 9.67 -16.82 -6.79
CA THR A 316 9.03 -18.15 -6.98
C THR A 316 7.64 -18.26 -6.34
N GLY A 317 7.05 -17.18 -5.85
CA GLY A 317 5.70 -17.20 -5.30
C GLY A 317 5.59 -17.71 -3.86
N LYS A 318 6.57 -17.38 -2.98
CA LYS A 318 6.51 -17.69 -1.53
C LYS A 318 5.17 -17.37 -0.88
N THR A 319 4.65 -16.17 -1.14
CA THR A 319 3.36 -15.69 -0.64
C THR A 319 2.21 -16.59 -1.08
N ILE A 320 2.17 -16.92 -2.38
CA ILE A 320 1.17 -17.81 -2.97
C ILE A 320 1.24 -19.20 -2.32
N THR A 321 2.46 -19.72 -2.10
CA THR A 321 2.66 -21.04 -1.45
C THR A 321 2.10 -21.04 -0.02
N ALA A 322 2.36 -20.01 0.76
CA ALA A 322 1.83 -19.92 2.13
C ALA A 322 0.30 -19.74 2.15
N LEU A 323 -0.24 -18.93 1.23
CA LEU A 323 -1.69 -18.76 1.09
C LEU A 323 -2.37 -20.03 0.56
N ASN A 324 -1.69 -20.85 -0.26
CA ASN A 324 -2.19 -22.17 -0.63
C ASN A 324 -2.29 -23.08 0.60
N CYS A 325 -1.32 -23.06 1.52
CA CYS A 325 -1.44 -23.81 2.78
C CYS A 325 -2.66 -23.35 3.61
N LEU A 326 -2.95 -22.03 3.64
CA LEU A 326 -4.13 -21.49 4.31
C LEU A 326 -5.43 -21.91 3.59
N LEU A 327 -5.43 -21.94 2.26
CA LEU A 327 -6.56 -22.39 1.45
C LEU A 327 -6.87 -23.89 1.69
N GLU A 328 -5.85 -24.72 1.79
CA GLU A 328 -6.03 -26.14 2.08
C GLU A 328 -6.59 -26.39 3.51
N ILE A 329 -6.21 -25.53 4.48
CA ILE A 329 -6.88 -25.52 5.79
C ILE A 329 -8.35 -25.16 5.64
N TYR A 330 -8.69 -24.12 4.86
CA TYR A 330 -10.07 -23.72 4.61
C TYR A 330 -10.87 -24.83 3.93
N LYS A 331 -10.35 -25.49 2.90
CA LYS A 331 -11.02 -26.61 2.23
C LYS A 331 -11.37 -27.74 3.20
N SER A 332 -10.46 -28.02 4.15
CA SER A 332 -10.64 -29.05 5.17
C SER A 332 -11.56 -28.65 6.33
N LYS A 333 -11.52 -27.40 6.77
CA LYS A 333 -12.15 -26.92 8.02
C LYS A 333 -13.32 -25.97 7.81
N LYS A 334 -13.48 -25.42 6.61
CA LYS A 334 -14.47 -24.41 6.22
C LYS A 334 -14.32 -23.05 6.95
N TYR A 335 -13.21 -22.84 7.64
CA TYR A 335 -12.77 -21.54 8.17
C TYR A 335 -11.25 -21.39 8.02
N TYR A 336 -10.77 -20.14 8.08
CA TYR A 336 -9.35 -19.81 8.08
C TYR A 336 -9.03 -18.78 9.16
N LYS A 337 -7.91 -18.94 9.82
CA LYS A 337 -7.39 -17.97 10.82
C LYS A 337 -5.88 -17.87 10.60
N ALA A 338 -5.40 -16.66 10.32
CA ALA A 338 -3.96 -16.46 10.10
C ALA A 338 -3.45 -15.19 10.77
N ILE A 339 -2.19 -15.24 11.21
CA ILE A 339 -1.40 -14.07 11.59
C ILE A 339 -0.16 -14.07 10.71
N ILE A 340 0.05 -12.97 10.00
CA ILE A 340 1.12 -12.81 9.03
C ILE A 340 2.04 -11.69 9.51
N LEU A 341 3.31 -12.00 9.71
CA LEU A 341 4.35 -11.02 10.03
C LEU A 341 5.17 -10.68 8.79
N VAL A 342 5.34 -9.38 8.57
CA VAL A 342 6.08 -8.85 7.42
C VAL A 342 7.10 -7.79 7.86
N PRO A 343 8.20 -7.59 7.11
CA PRO A 343 9.21 -6.59 7.45
C PRO A 343 8.73 -5.14 7.37
N THR A 344 7.96 -4.78 6.33
CA THR A 344 7.66 -3.40 6.00
C THR A 344 6.16 -3.12 5.83
N ILE A 345 5.77 -1.84 5.91
CA ILE A 345 4.38 -1.40 5.70
C ILE A 345 3.92 -1.69 4.26
N THR A 346 4.81 -1.53 3.29
CA THR A 346 4.52 -1.84 1.87
C THR A 346 4.12 -3.32 1.70
N LEU A 347 4.81 -4.22 2.41
CA LEU A 347 4.48 -5.65 2.40
C LEU A 347 3.14 -5.95 3.08
N VAL A 348 2.69 -5.17 4.06
CA VAL A 348 1.33 -5.32 4.63
C VAL A 348 0.27 -5.14 3.54
N GLU A 349 0.43 -4.13 2.70
CA GLU A 349 -0.51 -3.85 1.60
C GLU A 349 -0.43 -4.90 0.48
N GLN A 350 0.78 -5.36 0.16
CA GLN A 350 0.99 -6.41 -0.82
C GLN A 350 0.37 -7.74 -0.37
N TRP A 351 0.58 -8.15 0.88
CA TRP A 351 -0.03 -9.35 1.43
C TRP A 351 -1.56 -9.26 1.46
N GLU A 352 -2.13 -8.09 1.77
CA GLU A 352 -3.57 -7.87 1.66
C GLU A 352 -4.06 -8.09 0.23
N LYS A 353 -3.40 -7.48 -0.78
CA LYS A 353 -3.74 -7.67 -2.20
C LYS A 353 -3.70 -9.15 -2.59
N GLU A 354 -2.67 -9.89 -2.17
CA GLU A 354 -2.56 -11.34 -2.45
C GLU A 354 -3.65 -12.16 -1.72
N CYS A 355 -3.95 -11.87 -0.46
CA CYS A 355 -5.06 -12.53 0.26
C CYS A 355 -6.39 -12.33 -0.45
N ARG A 356 -6.66 -11.11 -0.95
CA ARG A 356 -7.90 -10.81 -1.69
C ARG A 356 -7.99 -11.56 -3.03
N LYS A 357 -6.88 -11.82 -3.72
CA LYS A 357 -6.88 -12.67 -4.93
C LYS A 357 -7.34 -14.09 -4.63
N PHE A 358 -7.06 -14.62 -3.44
CA PHE A 358 -7.56 -15.91 -2.96
C PHE A 358 -9.01 -15.84 -2.44
N ASN A 359 -9.68 -14.69 -2.52
CA ASN A 359 -10.99 -14.41 -1.91
C ASN A 359 -10.99 -14.53 -0.38
N PHE A 360 -9.85 -14.38 0.27
CA PHE A 360 -9.81 -14.23 1.73
C PHE A 360 -10.29 -12.83 2.12
N GLY A 361 -11.23 -12.77 3.06
CA GLY A 361 -11.80 -11.55 3.62
C GLY A 361 -11.41 -11.35 5.09
N ASN A 362 -12.06 -10.37 5.76
CA ASN A 362 -11.88 -10.05 7.17
C ASN A 362 -10.38 -9.87 7.55
N ILE A 363 -9.72 -8.92 6.87
CA ILE A 363 -8.28 -8.66 7.02
C ILE A 363 -8.06 -7.46 7.93
N VAL A 364 -7.34 -7.67 9.04
CA VAL A 364 -6.91 -6.62 9.99
C VAL A 364 -5.45 -6.29 9.75
N LYS A 365 -5.14 -5.00 9.52
CA LYS A 365 -3.79 -4.51 9.28
C LYS A 365 -3.22 -3.80 10.51
N VAL A 366 -2.03 -4.19 10.94
CA VAL A 366 -1.39 -3.68 12.15
C VAL A 366 -0.01 -3.10 11.87
N CYS A 367 0.04 -1.79 11.65
CA CYS A 367 1.29 -1.04 11.52
C CYS A 367 1.05 0.43 11.90
N SER A 368 2.08 1.26 11.85
CA SER A 368 1.97 2.69 12.21
C SER A 368 1.00 3.50 11.35
N LYS A 369 0.67 3.00 10.15
CA LYS A 369 -0.31 3.63 9.24
C LYS A 369 -1.76 3.42 9.68
N TYR A 370 -2.06 2.37 10.45
CA TYR A 370 -3.40 1.98 10.85
C TYR A 370 -3.51 2.03 12.37
N SER A 371 -4.34 2.93 12.91
CA SER A 371 -4.45 3.18 14.37
C SER A 371 -5.51 2.33 15.08
N ASN A 372 -6.54 1.86 14.35
CA ASN A 372 -7.73 1.19 14.93
C ASN A 372 -7.63 -0.31 15.09
N TRP A 373 -6.49 -0.89 14.74
CA TRP A 373 -6.28 -2.33 14.79
C TRP A 373 -6.68 -2.99 16.11
N LYS A 374 -6.60 -2.26 17.23
CA LYS A 374 -6.97 -2.79 18.55
C LYS A 374 -8.46 -3.06 18.64
N GLN A 375 -9.29 -2.13 18.18
CA GLN A 375 -10.76 -2.29 18.14
C GLN A 375 -11.16 -3.44 17.21
N ASP A 376 -10.44 -3.58 16.06
CA ASP A 376 -10.67 -4.70 15.14
C ASP A 376 -10.32 -6.05 15.79
N ILE A 377 -9.21 -6.15 16.54
CA ILE A 377 -8.85 -7.38 17.26
C ILE A 377 -9.86 -7.67 18.37
N ASP A 378 -10.33 -6.66 19.11
CA ASP A 378 -11.34 -6.83 20.17
C ASP A 378 -12.66 -7.33 19.56
N ARG A 379 -13.06 -6.80 18.38
CA ARG A 379 -14.21 -7.32 17.63
C ARG A 379 -14.04 -8.79 17.26
N LEU A 380 -12.87 -9.19 16.72
CA LEU A 380 -12.57 -10.58 16.39
C LEU A 380 -12.68 -11.51 17.61
N LYS A 381 -12.19 -11.06 18.78
CA LYS A 381 -12.31 -11.83 20.02
C LYS A 381 -13.77 -12.02 20.44
N LEU A 382 -14.59 -10.99 20.31
CA LEU A 382 -16.03 -11.08 20.58
C LEU A 382 -16.72 -12.01 19.60
N GLU A 383 -16.43 -11.91 18.30
CA GLU A 383 -16.97 -12.84 17.28
C GLU A 383 -16.62 -14.30 17.62
N GLU A 384 -15.40 -14.57 18.07
CA GLU A 384 -14.99 -15.90 18.53
C GLU A 384 -15.67 -16.37 19.81
N GLU A 385 -16.11 -15.46 20.66
CA GLU A 385 -16.89 -15.81 21.87
C GLU A 385 -18.27 -16.37 21.54
N PHE A 386 -18.87 -15.86 20.48
CA PHE A 386 -20.18 -16.31 19.98
C PHE A 386 -20.07 -17.41 18.91
N GLU A 387 -18.83 -17.90 18.63
CA GLU A 387 -18.61 -18.99 17.66
C GLU A 387 -19.34 -20.25 18.11
N THR A 388 -20.36 -20.67 17.34
CA THR A 388 -21.00 -21.97 17.51
C THR A 388 -20.11 -23.07 16.92
N SER A 389 -20.32 -24.33 17.31
CA SER A 389 -19.45 -25.44 16.96
C SER A 389 -19.40 -25.78 15.45
N SER A 390 -20.29 -25.21 14.63
CA SER A 390 -20.44 -25.48 13.19
C SER A 390 -19.79 -24.43 12.30
N ASP A 391 -19.78 -23.16 12.70
CA ASP A 391 -19.36 -22.05 11.85
C ASP A 391 -18.15 -21.30 12.48
N GLY A 392 -16.96 -21.65 12.04
CA GLY A 392 -15.74 -21.00 12.53
C GLY A 392 -15.58 -19.58 11.98
N VAL A 393 -15.25 -18.61 12.86
CA VAL A 393 -14.89 -17.25 12.44
C VAL A 393 -13.62 -17.29 11.59
N SER A 394 -13.63 -16.61 10.44
CA SER A 394 -12.51 -16.53 9.51
C SER A 394 -11.92 -15.12 9.50
N TYR A 395 -10.60 -15.01 9.63
CA TYR A 395 -9.89 -13.73 9.59
C TYR A 395 -8.39 -13.88 9.28
N ILE A 396 -7.77 -12.78 8.88
CA ILE A 396 -6.31 -12.65 8.71
C ILE A 396 -5.86 -11.37 9.41
N ILE A 397 -4.83 -11.47 10.26
CA ILE A 397 -4.15 -10.31 10.87
C ILE A 397 -2.79 -10.18 10.21
N ILE A 398 -2.51 -9.04 9.56
CA ILE A 398 -1.22 -8.75 8.93
C ILE A 398 -0.52 -7.67 9.75
N ALA A 399 0.65 -7.95 10.29
CA ALA A 399 1.39 -7.03 11.13
C ALA A 399 2.86 -6.90 10.70
N THR A 400 3.46 -5.73 10.96
CA THR A 400 4.91 -5.60 10.81
C THR A 400 5.65 -6.19 12.01
N TYR A 401 6.87 -6.69 11.80
CA TYR A 401 7.75 -7.12 12.91
C TYR A 401 7.96 -6.01 13.94
N ALA A 402 8.06 -4.77 13.49
CA ALA A 402 8.19 -3.61 14.38
C ALA A 402 6.98 -3.42 15.30
N SER A 403 5.77 -3.67 14.80
CA SER A 403 4.54 -3.64 15.63
C SER A 403 4.46 -4.85 16.53
N PHE A 404 4.80 -6.04 16.03
CA PHE A 404 4.78 -7.29 16.79
C PHE A 404 5.80 -7.28 17.95
N SER A 405 6.94 -6.61 17.80
CA SER A 405 7.93 -6.47 18.87
C SER A 405 7.45 -5.65 20.07
N LYS A 406 6.37 -4.86 19.93
CA LYS A 406 5.74 -4.09 21.01
C LYS A 406 4.86 -5.00 21.86
N ASP A 407 4.94 -4.84 23.20
CA ASP A 407 4.17 -5.68 24.15
C ASP A 407 2.66 -5.55 23.95
N VAL A 408 2.18 -4.38 23.54
CA VAL A 408 0.75 -4.14 23.34
C VAL A 408 0.18 -5.12 22.29
N LEU A 409 0.75 -5.17 21.08
CA LEU A 409 0.25 -6.10 20.06
C LEU A 409 0.53 -7.55 20.42
N PHE A 410 1.73 -7.85 20.92
CA PHE A 410 2.10 -9.21 21.30
C PHE A 410 1.13 -9.80 22.31
N ASN A 411 0.76 -9.05 23.35
CA ASN A 411 -0.21 -9.48 24.35
C ASN A 411 -1.61 -9.63 23.77
N GLU A 412 -2.06 -8.69 22.93
CA GLU A 412 -3.37 -8.75 22.30
C GLU A 412 -3.58 -10.00 21.44
N ILE A 413 -2.60 -10.35 20.61
CA ILE A 413 -2.73 -11.53 19.73
C ILE A 413 -2.51 -12.86 20.50
N ASN A 414 -1.80 -12.85 21.62
CA ASN A 414 -1.65 -14.05 22.46
C ASN A 414 -2.75 -14.21 23.51
N SER A 415 -3.64 -13.22 23.67
CA SER A 415 -4.79 -13.29 24.58
C SER A 415 -6.01 -14.01 23.98
N PHE A 416 -5.96 -14.41 22.72
CA PHE A 416 -6.97 -15.30 22.13
C PHE A 416 -7.06 -16.61 22.91
N ARG A 417 -8.22 -17.25 22.88
CA ARG A 417 -8.46 -18.53 23.59
C ARG A 417 -7.50 -19.62 23.09
N SER A 418 -7.12 -20.54 23.96
CA SER A 418 -6.21 -21.65 23.61
C SER A 418 -6.69 -22.48 22.41
N LYS A 419 -8.01 -22.66 22.27
CA LYS A 419 -8.63 -23.32 21.11
C LYS A 419 -8.33 -22.58 19.81
N THR A 420 -8.39 -21.24 19.83
CA THR A 420 -8.10 -20.36 18.70
C THR A 420 -6.62 -20.38 18.34
N LEU A 421 -5.74 -20.28 19.34
CA LEU A 421 -4.29 -20.36 19.11
C LEU A 421 -3.87 -21.70 18.45
N GLY A 422 -4.54 -22.80 18.80
CA GLY A 422 -4.33 -24.10 18.17
C GLY A 422 -4.84 -24.22 16.74
N ARG A 423 -5.75 -23.33 16.31
CA ARG A 423 -6.38 -23.33 14.98
C ARG A 423 -5.79 -22.30 14.02
N THR A 424 -5.07 -21.32 14.54
CA THR A 424 -4.52 -20.20 13.78
C THR A 424 -3.17 -20.56 13.15
N LEU A 425 -2.99 -20.19 11.88
CA LEU A 425 -1.73 -20.31 11.15
C LEU A 425 -0.89 -19.05 11.37
N PHE A 426 0.31 -19.21 11.87
CA PHE A 426 1.30 -18.15 12.01
C PHE A 426 2.27 -18.19 10.83
N ILE A 427 2.31 -17.11 10.04
CA ILE A 427 3.19 -16.97 8.88
C ILE A 427 4.21 -15.86 9.16
N ALA A 428 5.48 -16.16 9.02
CA ALA A 428 6.57 -15.22 9.13
C ALA A 428 7.23 -15.03 7.75
N ASP A 429 6.91 -13.93 7.07
CA ASP A 429 7.59 -13.57 5.83
C ASP A 429 8.97 -12.99 6.14
N GLU A 430 9.98 -13.30 5.30
CA GLU A 430 11.39 -13.07 5.61
C GLU A 430 11.73 -13.55 7.03
N ALA A 431 11.49 -14.84 7.28
CA ALA A 431 11.54 -15.50 8.60
C ALA A 431 12.84 -15.30 9.38
N HIS A 432 13.93 -14.92 8.70
CA HIS A 432 15.18 -14.55 9.35
C HIS A 432 15.04 -13.36 10.32
N ASN A 433 14.01 -12.51 10.15
CA ASN A 433 13.71 -11.42 11.09
C ASN A 433 13.23 -11.94 12.46
N MET A 434 12.75 -13.19 12.53
CA MET A 434 12.39 -13.81 13.81
C MET A 434 13.59 -13.97 14.76
N GLY A 435 14.81 -14.06 14.23
CA GLY A 435 16.05 -14.12 15.03
C GLY A 435 16.51 -12.79 15.61
N ALA A 436 15.83 -11.67 15.30
CA ALA A 436 16.16 -10.37 15.86
C ALA A 436 15.98 -10.37 17.39
N LYS A 437 16.90 -9.75 18.14
CA LYS A 437 16.93 -9.78 19.61
C LYS A 437 15.57 -9.48 20.23
N ARG A 438 14.88 -8.41 19.77
CA ARG A 438 13.57 -8.01 20.31
C ARG A 438 12.45 -9.01 20.04
N ILE A 439 12.56 -9.81 18.98
CA ILE A 439 11.60 -10.87 18.63
C ILE A 439 12.00 -12.17 19.32
N LEU A 440 13.30 -12.45 19.38
CA LEU A 440 13.85 -13.67 19.98
C LEU A 440 13.39 -13.85 21.43
N ASP A 441 13.35 -12.76 22.21
CA ASP A 441 12.87 -12.75 23.58
C ASP A 441 11.37 -13.14 23.69
N LYS A 442 10.60 -12.96 22.61
CA LYS A 442 9.16 -13.24 22.55
C LYS A 442 8.83 -14.60 21.90
N ILE A 443 9.77 -15.20 21.20
CA ILE A 443 9.54 -16.45 20.42
C ILE A 443 8.95 -17.56 21.27
N GLN A 444 9.41 -17.72 22.52
CA GLN A 444 8.92 -18.74 23.44
C GLN A 444 7.47 -18.50 23.91
N GLY A 445 7.01 -17.25 23.85
CA GLY A 445 5.64 -16.86 24.19
C GLY A 445 4.64 -17.08 23.05
N ILE A 446 5.09 -17.42 21.84
CA ILE A 446 4.22 -17.66 20.69
C ILE A 446 3.61 -19.06 20.77
N ARG A 447 2.28 -19.16 20.94
CA ARG A 447 1.55 -20.41 21.21
C ARG A 447 0.81 -20.99 20.00
N TYR A 448 1.05 -20.45 18.80
CA TYR A 448 0.37 -20.94 17.59
C TYR A 448 0.88 -22.34 17.20
N ALA A 449 -0.06 -23.28 17.00
CA ALA A 449 0.29 -24.65 16.70
C ALA A 449 0.78 -24.83 15.25
N ARG A 450 0.22 -24.05 14.31
CA ARG A 450 0.57 -24.09 12.89
C ARG A 450 1.50 -22.94 12.56
N ARG A 451 2.63 -23.21 11.88
CA ARG A 451 3.66 -22.21 11.63
C ARG A 451 4.29 -22.39 10.25
N ILE A 452 4.48 -21.29 9.54
CA ILE A 452 5.22 -21.23 8.28
C ILE A 452 6.22 -20.08 8.37
N GLY A 453 7.49 -20.37 8.15
CA GLY A 453 8.52 -19.37 7.89
C GLY A 453 8.86 -19.34 6.41
N LEU A 454 8.89 -18.17 5.80
CA LEU A 454 9.25 -17.96 4.42
C LEU A 454 10.53 -17.15 4.32
N SER A 455 11.52 -17.60 3.58
CA SER A 455 12.70 -16.79 3.26
C SER A 455 13.42 -17.35 2.04
N ALA A 456 14.06 -16.48 1.26
CA ALA A 456 15.01 -16.90 0.24
C ALA A 456 16.38 -17.23 0.83
N THR A 457 16.69 -16.65 1.98
CA THR A 457 17.95 -16.78 2.71
C THR A 457 17.66 -16.90 4.21
N PRO A 458 17.18 -18.05 4.69
CA PRO A 458 16.76 -18.19 6.09
C PRO A 458 17.87 -17.98 7.11
N GLU A 459 19.11 -18.29 6.75
CA GLU A 459 20.27 -18.18 7.63
C GLU A 459 20.71 -16.74 7.85
N ARG A 460 20.94 -16.39 9.09
CA ARG A 460 21.53 -15.12 9.51
C ARG A 460 23.05 -15.28 9.58
N GLN A 461 23.78 -14.33 9.00
CA GLN A 461 25.24 -14.35 9.06
C GLN A 461 25.71 -14.04 10.48
N PHE A 462 26.63 -14.84 10.98
CA PHE A 462 27.25 -14.67 12.31
C PHE A 462 26.28 -14.67 13.50
N ASP A 463 25.10 -15.27 13.35
CA ASP A 463 24.09 -15.38 14.41
C ASP A 463 23.58 -16.82 14.59
N ASP A 464 24.43 -17.67 15.13
CA ASP A 464 24.09 -19.09 15.38
C ASP A 464 22.93 -19.24 16.36
N LYS A 465 22.83 -18.34 17.35
CA LYS A 465 21.76 -18.36 18.35
C LYS A 465 20.40 -18.04 17.69
N GLY A 466 20.35 -17.02 16.84
CA GLY A 466 19.14 -16.66 16.08
C GLY A 466 18.75 -17.77 15.11
N ASN A 467 19.73 -18.35 14.39
CA ASN A 467 19.49 -19.46 13.45
C ASN A 467 18.91 -20.69 14.15
N LYS A 468 19.47 -21.07 15.30
CA LYS A 468 18.97 -22.18 16.10
C LYS A 468 17.54 -21.94 16.58
N ALA A 469 17.26 -20.76 17.11
CA ALA A 469 15.92 -20.42 17.58
C ALA A 469 14.85 -20.44 16.46
N ILE A 470 15.20 -19.97 15.26
CA ILE A 470 14.32 -20.04 14.07
C ILE A 470 14.05 -21.49 13.69
N SER A 471 15.09 -22.34 13.59
CA SER A 471 14.97 -23.73 13.25
C SER A 471 14.10 -24.50 14.26
N GLU A 472 14.32 -24.30 15.55
CA GLU A 472 13.52 -24.89 16.62
C GLU A 472 12.07 -24.42 16.59
N PHE A 473 11.84 -23.12 16.34
CA PHE A 473 10.49 -22.56 16.30
C PHE A 473 9.64 -23.13 15.16
N PHE A 474 10.22 -23.36 13.99
CA PHE A 474 9.53 -23.95 12.85
C PHE A 474 9.63 -25.49 12.82
N CYS A 475 10.23 -26.11 13.83
CA CYS A 475 10.38 -27.58 13.96
C CYS A 475 10.95 -28.23 12.70
N SER A 476 12.02 -27.65 12.16
CA SER A 476 12.69 -28.19 11.00
C SER A 476 13.78 -29.18 11.46
N GLU A 477 13.51 -30.49 11.41
CA GLU A 477 14.49 -31.55 11.75
C GLU A 477 15.61 -31.60 10.69
N SER A 478 15.25 -31.43 9.41
CA SER A 478 16.18 -31.11 8.33
C SER A 478 16.47 -29.61 8.32
N LYS A 479 17.49 -29.18 7.58
CA LYS A 479 17.83 -27.75 7.48
C LYS A 479 16.61 -26.89 7.12
N TYR A 480 15.76 -27.38 6.19
CA TYR A 480 14.49 -26.75 5.77
C TYR A 480 13.41 -27.81 5.58
N THR A 481 12.15 -27.48 5.87
CA THR A 481 11.00 -28.35 5.61
C THR A 481 10.74 -28.45 4.11
N PHE A 482 10.99 -27.36 3.39
CA PHE A 482 10.94 -27.33 1.94
C PHE A 482 12.01 -26.39 1.41
N GLU A 483 12.72 -26.82 0.37
CA GLU A 483 13.73 -26.03 -0.33
C GLU A 483 13.37 -25.96 -1.82
N TYR A 484 13.39 -24.76 -2.37
CA TYR A 484 13.25 -24.51 -3.81
C TYR A 484 14.24 -23.44 -4.20
N ASN A 485 15.42 -23.87 -4.59
CA ASN A 485 16.54 -22.99 -4.84
C ASN A 485 16.44 -22.29 -6.21
N MET A 486 17.33 -21.34 -6.46
CA MET A 486 17.27 -20.54 -7.68
C MET A 486 17.60 -21.35 -8.95
N ARG A 487 18.47 -22.36 -8.86
CA ARG A 487 18.77 -23.25 -9.98
C ARG A 487 17.52 -24.02 -10.42
N GLU A 488 16.85 -24.68 -9.49
CA GLU A 488 15.58 -25.39 -9.73
C GLU A 488 14.52 -24.46 -10.31
N ALA A 489 14.44 -23.24 -9.79
CA ALA A 489 13.46 -22.25 -10.25
C ALA A 489 13.70 -21.80 -11.70
N ILE A 490 14.96 -21.71 -12.12
CA ILE A 490 15.33 -21.39 -13.52
C ILE A 490 15.10 -22.61 -14.41
N GLU A 491 15.53 -23.79 -14.00
CA GLU A 491 15.39 -25.05 -14.76
C GLU A 491 13.91 -25.38 -15.00
N ASN A 492 13.04 -25.15 -14.02
CA ASN A 492 11.59 -25.38 -14.11
C ASN A 492 10.81 -24.19 -14.71
N GLY A 493 11.46 -23.13 -15.19
CA GLY A 493 10.81 -21.98 -15.82
C GLY A 493 10.00 -21.09 -14.87
N ALA A 494 10.15 -21.24 -13.56
CA ALA A 494 9.55 -20.34 -12.58
C ALA A 494 10.26 -18.97 -12.54
N LEU A 495 11.54 -18.95 -12.90
CA LEU A 495 12.36 -17.77 -13.16
C LEU A 495 12.93 -17.84 -14.57
N CYS A 496 13.17 -16.68 -15.21
CA CYS A 496 13.77 -16.64 -16.53
C CYS A 496 15.28 -16.91 -16.48
N ARG A 497 15.82 -17.44 -17.56
CA ARG A 497 17.26 -17.58 -17.79
C ARG A 497 17.93 -16.21 -17.91
N TYR A 498 19.22 -16.11 -17.72
CA TYR A 498 19.92 -14.84 -17.81
C TYR A 498 21.36 -14.96 -18.26
N TYR A 499 21.85 -13.87 -18.86
CA TYR A 499 23.26 -13.64 -19.17
C TYR A 499 23.85 -12.69 -18.14
N TYR A 500 25.10 -12.93 -17.75
CA TYR A 500 25.79 -12.13 -16.73
C TYR A 500 27.12 -11.60 -17.30
N TYR A 501 27.28 -10.29 -17.23
CA TYR A 501 28.44 -9.57 -17.72
C TYR A 501 29.08 -8.76 -16.58
N PRO A 502 30.15 -9.29 -15.94
CA PRO A 502 30.94 -8.53 -15.00
C PRO A 502 31.82 -7.52 -15.75
N HIS A 503 31.82 -6.27 -15.35
CA HIS A 503 32.68 -5.22 -15.87
C HIS A 503 33.67 -4.80 -14.80
N VAL A 504 34.93 -4.91 -15.08
CA VAL A 504 35.98 -4.50 -14.17
C VAL A 504 36.08 -2.97 -14.12
N VAL A 505 36.00 -2.43 -12.94
CA VAL A 505 36.12 -0.98 -12.66
C VAL A 505 37.29 -0.77 -11.70
N HIS A 506 38.28 0.01 -12.10
CA HIS A 506 39.37 0.37 -11.22
C HIS A 506 39.07 1.65 -10.43
N LEU A 507 39.55 1.69 -9.18
CA LEU A 507 39.53 2.92 -8.40
C LEU A 507 40.53 3.92 -9.02
N THR A 508 40.21 5.22 -8.89
CA THR A 508 41.19 6.28 -9.18
C THR A 508 42.33 6.23 -8.16
N ASP A 509 43.48 6.83 -8.49
CA ASP A 509 44.62 6.85 -7.57
C ASP A 509 44.26 7.46 -6.21
N THR A 510 43.47 8.51 -6.20
CA THR A 510 42.99 9.17 -4.96
C THR A 510 42.06 8.28 -4.13
N GLU A 511 41.16 7.57 -4.77
CA GLU A 511 40.27 6.59 -4.11
C GLU A 511 41.04 5.40 -3.55
N MET A 512 42.03 4.92 -4.29
CA MET A 512 42.91 3.83 -3.84
C MET A 512 43.71 4.23 -2.59
N VAL A 513 44.32 5.41 -2.59
CA VAL A 513 45.03 5.97 -1.43
C VAL A 513 44.13 6.06 -0.21
N GLU A 514 42.89 6.55 -0.38
CA GLU A 514 41.92 6.64 0.73
C GLU A 514 41.48 5.24 1.21
N TYR A 515 41.23 4.31 0.30
CA TYR A 515 40.91 2.91 0.64
C TYR A 515 42.04 2.26 1.49
N MET A 516 43.29 2.45 1.08
CA MET A 516 44.47 1.94 1.77
C MET A 516 44.59 2.57 3.17
N ARG A 517 44.47 3.89 3.25
CA ARG A 517 44.56 4.64 4.51
C ARG A 517 43.54 4.14 5.54
N ILE A 518 42.28 3.86 5.09
CA ILE A 518 41.23 3.34 5.97
C ILE A 518 41.55 1.89 6.35
N SER A 519 42.04 1.09 5.42
CA SER A 519 42.40 -0.33 5.65
C SER A 519 43.54 -0.47 6.66
N ASP A 520 44.56 0.36 6.58
CA ASP A 520 45.67 0.38 7.55
C ASP A 520 45.21 0.75 8.96
N ARG A 521 44.26 1.69 9.07
CA ARG A 521 43.65 2.01 10.36
C ARG A 521 42.85 0.81 10.92
N LEU A 522 42.12 0.11 10.07
CA LEU A 522 41.36 -1.08 10.47
C LEU A 522 42.29 -2.23 10.94
N CYS A 523 43.45 -2.41 10.31
CA CYS A 523 44.42 -3.43 10.70
C CYS A 523 44.93 -3.22 12.14
N LYS A 524 45.00 -1.99 12.64
CA LYS A 524 45.39 -1.69 14.01
C LYS A 524 44.41 -2.19 15.08
N PHE A 525 43.15 -2.38 14.69
CA PHE A 525 42.09 -2.89 15.59
C PHE A 525 41.86 -4.40 15.44
N PHE A 526 42.54 -5.05 14.49
CA PHE A 526 42.41 -6.47 14.26
C PHE A 526 43.31 -7.26 15.18
N ASN A 527 42.72 -8.16 15.98
CA ASN A 527 43.48 -9.07 16.85
C ASN A 527 43.78 -10.36 16.07
N ASN A 528 45.06 -10.54 15.71
CA ASN A 528 45.53 -11.70 14.96
C ASN A 528 45.34 -13.05 15.71
N ASN A 529 45.28 -13.03 17.05
CA ASN A 529 45.14 -14.24 17.85
C ASN A 529 43.70 -14.76 17.95
N SER A 530 42.71 -13.86 17.83
CA SER A 530 41.27 -14.22 17.90
C SER A 530 40.57 -14.18 16.55
N GLY A 531 41.22 -13.67 15.52
CA GLY A 531 40.58 -13.44 14.19
C GLY A 531 39.45 -12.42 14.21
N THR A 532 39.31 -11.65 15.29
CA THR A 532 38.22 -10.70 15.50
C THR A 532 38.74 -9.30 15.79
N PHE A 533 37.90 -8.29 15.60
CA PHE A 533 38.18 -6.90 15.99
C PHE A 533 38.04 -6.71 17.50
N THR A 534 38.92 -5.88 18.08
CA THR A 534 38.87 -5.51 19.50
C THR A 534 37.64 -4.65 19.82
N LYS A 535 37.29 -4.55 21.10
CA LYS A 535 36.07 -3.94 21.66
C LYS A 535 35.74 -2.46 21.29
N TYR A 536 36.52 -1.79 20.42
CA TYR A 536 36.20 -0.45 19.93
C TYR A 536 35.19 -0.49 18.74
N ASP A 537 34.05 -1.10 18.99
CA ASP A 537 33.04 -1.43 18.00
C ASP A 537 32.64 -0.23 17.09
N ASP A 538 32.43 0.97 17.64
CA ASP A 538 31.93 2.10 16.88
C ASP A 538 32.97 2.71 15.91
N ILE A 539 34.25 2.74 16.31
CA ILE A 539 35.33 3.22 15.46
C ILE A 539 35.56 2.24 14.30
N VAL A 540 35.62 0.95 14.60
CA VAL A 540 35.78 -0.11 13.60
C VAL A 540 34.63 -0.07 12.61
N LYS A 541 33.40 0.07 13.10
CA LYS A 541 32.18 0.18 12.31
C LYS A 541 32.25 1.37 11.34
N ARG A 542 32.60 2.57 11.84
CA ARG A 542 32.74 3.77 11.01
C ARG A 542 33.83 3.60 9.93
N LEU A 543 34.94 2.98 10.27
CA LEU A 543 36.01 2.72 9.30
C LEU A 543 35.57 1.72 8.23
N LEU A 544 34.90 0.63 8.61
CA LEU A 544 34.36 -0.35 7.66
C LEU A 544 33.35 0.32 6.71
N MET A 545 32.47 1.17 7.21
CA MET A 545 31.52 1.91 6.38
C MET A 545 32.23 2.90 5.44
N LYS A 546 33.20 3.66 5.93
CA LYS A 546 33.99 4.56 5.09
C LYS A 546 34.72 3.79 3.98
N ARG A 547 35.34 2.65 4.29
CA ARG A 547 36.02 1.81 3.30
C ARG A 547 35.03 1.28 2.25
N LYS A 548 33.85 0.83 2.68
CA LYS A 548 32.78 0.35 1.77
C LYS A 548 32.30 1.48 0.85
N ARG A 549 32.22 2.73 1.34
CA ARG A 549 31.82 3.91 0.55
C ARG A 549 32.75 4.17 -0.63
N VAL A 550 34.06 4.03 -0.46
CA VAL A 550 35.04 4.20 -1.56
C VAL A 550 34.70 3.27 -2.73
N ILE A 551 34.46 1.98 -2.45
CA ILE A 551 34.09 1.00 -3.47
C ILE A 551 32.72 1.32 -4.09
N HIS A 552 31.74 1.71 -3.26
CA HIS A 552 30.38 1.98 -3.74
C HIS A 552 30.33 3.20 -4.67
N LYS A 553 31.07 4.27 -4.33
CA LYS A 553 31.05 5.54 -5.04
C LYS A 553 32.15 5.66 -6.11
N ALA A 554 32.87 4.58 -6.42
CA ALA A 554 33.99 4.60 -7.38
C ALA A 554 33.61 5.36 -8.67
N GLU A 555 34.40 6.39 -9.00
CA GLU A 555 34.07 7.39 -10.03
C GLU A 555 34.03 6.79 -11.43
N ASN A 556 34.97 5.90 -11.71
CA ASN A 556 35.08 5.23 -13.01
C ASN A 556 33.89 4.32 -13.35
N LYS A 557 33.02 4.03 -12.39
CA LYS A 557 31.73 3.33 -12.65
C LYS A 557 30.84 4.08 -13.63
N LYS A 558 30.88 5.42 -13.62
CA LYS A 558 30.02 6.24 -14.47
C LYS A 558 30.36 6.10 -15.96
N GLU A 559 31.65 5.97 -16.29
CA GLU A 559 32.09 5.75 -17.67
C GLU A 559 31.64 4.39 -18.19
N VAL A 560 31.86 3.33 -17.40
CA VAL A 560 31.43 1.99 -17.76
C VAL A 560 29.89 1.91 -17.87
N PHE A 561 29.18 2.57 -16.96
CA PHE A 561 27.72 2.68 -17.02
C PHE A 561 27.24 3.36 -18.31
N LEU A 562 27.86 4.47 -18.68
CA LEU A 562 27.56 5.19 -19.92
C LEU A 562 27.79 4.29 -21.15
N SER A 563 28.92 3.56 -21.21
CA SER A 563 29.23 2.67 -22.34
C SER A 563 28.19 1.55 -22.50
N ILE A 564 27.75 0.94 -21.40
CA ILE A 564 26.69 -0.09 -21.41
C ILE A 564 25.37 0.46 -21.99
N LEU A 565 24.98 1.68 -21.57
CA LEU A 565 23.77 2.31 -22.08
C LEU A 565 23.88 2.66 -23.57
N GLN A 566 25.02 3.17 -24.01
CA GLN A 566 25.27 3.48 -25.41
C GLN A 566 25.23 2.22 -26.30
N GLU A 567 25.83 1.13 -25.85
CA GLU A 567 25.76 -0.16 -26.52
C GLU A 567 24.31 -0.67 -26.64
N ARG A 568 23.58 -0.67 -25.55
CA ARG A 568 22.16 -1.05 -25.56
C ARG A 568 21.35 -0.19 -26.51
N PHE A 569 21.57 1.13 -26.49
CA PHE A 569 20.87 2.06 -27.37
C PHE A 569 21.22 1.83 -28.84
N LYS A 570 22.49 1.56 -29.15
CA LYS A 570 22.92 1.21 -30.48
C LYS A 570 22.29 -0.08 -31.02
N GLU A 571 22.11 -1.08 -30.14
CA GLU A 571 21.52 -2.37 -30.52
C GLU A 571 20.00 -2.31 -30.66
N LYS A 572 19.31 -1.65 -29.77
CA LYS A 572 17.83 -1.68 -29.63
C LYS A 572 17.13 -0.41 -30.10
N GLY A 573 17.86 0.71 -30.27
CA GLY A 573 17.29 2.03 -30.55
C GLY A 573 16.54 2.67 -29.38
N ASN A 574 16.52 2.03 -28.21
CA ASN A 574 15.89 2.51 -26.98
C ASN A 574 16.50 1.82 -25.75
N LEU A 575 16.14 2.35 -24.56
CA LEU A 575 16.55 1.78 -23.27
C LEU A 575 15.41 1.12 -22.51
N LYS A 576 14.33 0.72 -23.21
CA LYS A 576 13.13 0.14 -22.56
C LYS A 576 13.47 -1.06 -21.68
N TYR A 577 12.75 -1.14 -20.55
CA TYR A 577 12.85 -2.22 -19.57
C TYR A 577 14.23 -2.33 -18.89
N THR A 578 14.93 -1.19 -18.79
CA THR A 578 16.23 -1.11 -18.12
C THR A 578 16.07 -0.71 -16.66
N PHE A 579 16.65 -1.49 -15.78
CA PHE A 579 16.65 -1.24 -14.34
C PHE A 579 18.07 -0.99 -13.83
N VAL A 580 18.28 0.11 -13.08
CA VAL A 580 19.60 0.51 -12.58
C VAL A 580 19.62 0.54 -11.06
N TYR A 581 20.46 -0.30 -10.46
CA TYR A 581 20.76 -0.25 -9.04
C TYR A 581 21.89 0.73 -8.78
N VAL A 582 21.53 1.92 -8.29
CA VAL A 582 22.47 3.00 -8.01
C VAL A 582 23.07 2.84 -6.60
N PRO A 583 24.37 3.17 -6.41
CA PRO A 583 24.99 3.17 -5.09
C PRO A 583 24.27 4.09 -4.09
N GLU A 584 24.21 3.66 -2.84
CA GLU A 584 23.66 4.45 -1.75
C GLU A 584 24.72 5.31 -1.08
N GLY A 585 24.31 6.47 -0.59
CA GLY A 585 25.03 7.16 0.48
C GLY A 585 24.77 6.47 1.84
N SER A 586 25.27 6.85 2.82
CA SER A 586 25.52 6.63 4.22
C SER A 586 24.65 5.71 5.10
N LEU A 587 23.54 5.16 4.72
CA LEU A 587 22.79 4.30 5.65
C LEU A 587 23.32 2.86 5.65
N PRO A 588 23.61 2.28 6.83
CA PRO A 588 23.95 0.86 6.93
C PRO A 588 22.73 0.04 6.53
N ASP A 589 23.02 -1.11 5.94
CA ASP A 589 22.04 -2.11 5.64
C ASP A 589 21.22 -2.47 6.89
N TYR A 590 19.92 -2.35 6.87
CA TYR A 590 19.05 -2.69 8.01
C TYR A 590 19.24 -4.12 8.51
N GLN A 591 19.75 -5.01 7.67
CA GLN A 591 20.04 -6.39 8.03
C GLN A 591 21.37 -6.57 8.77
N THR A 592 22.26 -5.58 8.69
CA THR A 592 23.47 -5.51 9.54
C THR A 592 23.22 -4.73 10.83
N HIS A 593 22.02 -4.18 11.03
CA HIS A 593 21.64 -3.39 12.21
C HIS A 593 21.73 -4.15 13.53
N GLU A 594 21.67 -5.47 13.53
CA GLU A 594 21.82 -6.23 14.76
C GLU A 594 23.25 -6.21 15.33
N ILE A 595 24.21 -5.89 14.48
CA ILE A 595 25.59 -5.61 14.91
C ILE A 595 25.78 -4.10 15.20
N PHE A 596 24.83 -3.22 14.75
CA PHE A 596 25.05 -1.78 14.64
C PHE A 596 23.89 -0.92 15.21
N GLU A 597 23.39 -1.25 16.40
CA GLU A 597 22.28 -0.53 17.08
C GLU A 597 22.54 0.94 17.44
N CYS A 598 23.71 1.51 17.14
CA CYS A 598 24.05 2.89 17.48
C CYS A 598 24.80 3.58 16.34
N ALA A 599 24.10 3.98 15.31
CA ALA A 599 24.62 5.05 14.43
C ALA A 599 23.74 6.27 14.59
N ASP A 600 24.15 7.17 15.50
CA ASP A 600 23.65 8.53 15.52
C ASP A 600 23.82 9.13 14.12
N TYR A 601 22.78 9.82 13.67
CA TYR A 601 22.72 10.64 12.49
C TYR A 601 24.06 11.36 12.21
N LEU A 602 24.67 11.03 11.08
CA LEU A 602 25.75 11.84 10.54
C LEU A 602 25.17 12.77 9.46
N PRO A 603 25.58 14.05 9.41
CA PRO A 603 24.98 15.08 8.54
C PRO A 603 25.29 14.95 7.04
N ASP A 604 25.56 13.75 6.55
CA ASP A 604 25.92 13.49 5.15
C ASP A 604 24.73 13.04 4.26
N ASP A 605 23.48 13.22 4.71
CA ASP A 605 22.25 12.84 3.96
C ASP A 605 22.05 13.65 2.66
N ILE A 606 22.81 14.72 2.47
CA ILE A 606 22.72 15.58 1.28
C ILE A 606 23.35 14.93 0.04
N ASP A 607 24.22 13.93 0.23
CA ASP A 607 25.01 13.33 -0.85
C ASP A 607 24.32 12.10 -1.52
N THR A 608 23.26 11.54 -0.92
CA THR A 608 22.58 10.34 -1.43
C THR A 608 21.69 10.61 -2.64
N ASP A 609 20.93 11.68 -2.57
CA ASP A 609 20.06 12.10 -3.67
C ASP A 609 20.87 12.54 -4.89
N ARG A 610 22.06 13.08 -4.67
CA ARG A 610 22.94 13.55 -5.73
C ARG A 610 23.43 12.41 -6.63
N LEU A 611 23.80 11.25 -6.09
CA LEU A 611 24.27 10.14 -6.92
C LEU A 611 23.19 9.58 -7.84
N ILE A 612 21.99 9.35 -7.34
CA ILE A 612 20.89 8.86 -8.19
C ILE A 612 20.50 9.90 -9.25
N ASP A 613 20.66 11.21 -8.95
CA ASP A 613 20.46 12.26 -9.93
C ASP A 613 21.54 12.24 -11.00
N GLU A 614 22.81 12.08 -10.63
CA GLU A 614 23.93 11.97 -11.55
C GLU A 614 23.75 10.77 -12.52
N TYR A 615 23.41 9.59 -11.99
CA TYR A 615 23.11 8.41 -12.83
C TYR A 615 21.88 8.64 -13.73
N SER A 616 20.84 9.29 -13.23
CA SER A 616 19.65 9.63 -14.02
C SER A 616 19.95 10.66 -15.11
N LEU A 617 20.87 11.59 -14.88
CA LEU A 617 21.37 12.54 -15.90
C LEU A 617 22.15 11.82 -16.99
N ILE A 618 23.02 10.86 -16.63
CA ILE A 618 23.74 10.04 -17.62
C ILE A 618 22.73 9.29 -18.51
N VAL A 619 21.69 8.70 -17.96
CA VAL A 619 20.64 8.05 -18.75
C VAL A 619 19.98 9.03 -19.73
N ARG A 620 19.61 10.23 -19.29
CA ARG A 620 19.01 11.27 -20.15
C ARG A 620 19.94 11.75 -21.25
N SER A 621 21.25 11.70 -21.04
CA SER A 621 22.24 12.16 -22.04
C SER A 621 22.36 11.21 -23.24
N ILE A 622 21.78 10.01 -23.19
CA ILE A 622 21.83 9.04 -24.31
C ILE A 622 20.98 9.50 -25.48
N SER A 623 19.76 9.99 -25.22
CA SER A 623 18.86 10.55 -26.24
C SER A 623 17.81 11.45 -25.60
N ASP A 624 17.38 12.48 -26.33
CA ASP A 624 16.31 13.39 -25.90
C ASP A 624 14.96 12.67 -25.69
N SER A 625 14.76 11.52 -26.31
CA SER A 625 13.55 10.70 -26.18
C SER A 625 13.59 9.75 -24.99
N THR A 626 14.76 9.54 -24.36
CA THR A 626 14.89 8.59 -23.25
C THR A 626 14.19 9.07 -21.98
N THR A 627 13.28 8.25 -21.48
CA THR A 627 12.54 8.53 -20.25
C THR A 627 13.15 7.78 -19.07
N VAL A 628 13.44 8.52 -18.00
CA VAL A 628 13.97 7.94 -16.74
C VAL A 628 13.27 8.51 -15.53
N LYS A 629 12.98 7.67 -14.55
CA LYS A 629 12.38 8.05 -13.27
C LYS A 629 13.12 7.41 -12.11
N LYS A 630 13.30 8.21 -11.05
CA LYS A 630 13.84 7.71 -9.79
C LYS A 630 12.75 6.95 -9.05
N PHE A 631 13.09 5.80 -8.48
CA PHE A 631 12.23 4.99 -7.66
C PHE A 631 12.84 4.86 -6.26
N VAL A 632 12.39 5.72 -5.35
CA VAL A 632 12.89 5.86 -3.98
C VAL A 632 11.74 5.70 -2.96
N SER A 633 12.05 5.73 -1.67
CA SER A 633 11.05 5.55 -0.60
C SER A 633 9.93 6.59 -0.65
N GLU A 634 10.23 7.80 -1.11
CA GLU A 634 9.35 8.95 -1.22
C GLU A 634 8.58 9.01 -2.55
N THR A 635 8.81 8.05 -3.45
CA THR A 635 8.12 8.03 -4.76
C THR A 635 6.61 7.95 -4.57
N ILE A 636 5.93 8.99 -5.05
CA ILE A 636 4.46 9.07 -5.09
C ILE A 636 3.95 8.24 -6.29
N GLU A 637 2.76 7.66 -6.16
CA GLU A 637 2.12 6.86 -7.23
C GLU A 637 2.99 5.69 -7.74
N ARG A 638 3.59 4.93 -6.83
CA ARG A 638 4.48 3.80 -7.15
C ARG A 638 3.88 2.82 -8.14
N ASP A 639 2.60 2.46 -7.97
CA ASP A 639 1.91 1.50 -8.83
C ASP A 639 1.83 2.02 -10.29
N LYS A 640 1.62 3.34 -10.48
CA LYS A 640 1.62 3.97 -11.80
C LYS A 640 3.01 3.96 -12.45
N VAL A 641 4.06 4.30 -11.69
CA VAL A 641 5.44 4.27 -12.18
C VAL A 641 5.84 2.87 -12.66
N ILE A 642 5.42 1.83 -11.93
CA ILE A 642 5.67 0.45 -12.29
C ILE A 642 4.84 0.05 -13.53
N ALA A 643 3.59 0.51 -13.64
CA ALA A 643 2.76 0.27 -14.81
C ALA A 643 3.35 0.94 -16.06
N ASP A 644 3.74 2.22 -15.98
CA ASP A 644 4.39 2.96 -17.07
C ASP A 644 5.68 2.25 -17.54
N PHE A 645 6.49 1.74 -16.58
CA PHE A 645 7.69 0.96 -16.92
C PHE A 645 7.36 -0.39 -17.58
N THR A 646 6.37 -1.10 -17.08
CA THR A 646 5.96 -2.40 -17.62
C THR A 646 5.38 -2.27 -19.03
N ASN A 647 4.67 -1.19 -19.31
CA ASN A 647 4.11 -0.89 -20.63
C ASN A 647 5.16 -0.34 -21.61
N GLY A 648 6.32 0.11 -21.11
CA GLY A 648 7.39 0.70 -21.90
C GLY A 648 7.20 2.19 -22.22
N ASP A 649 6.29 2.88 -21.53
CA ASP A 649 6.14 4.34 -21.58
C ASP A 649 7.26 5.04 -20.80
N LEU A 650 7.78 4.37 -19.78
CA LEU A 650 8.96 4.71 -19.03
C LEU A 650 10.07 3.70 -19.35
N GLU A 651 11.20 4.15 -19.91
CA GLU A 651 12.25 3.25 -20.39
C GLU A 651 13.18 2.76 -19.27
N VAL A 652 13.57 3.65 -18.36
CA VAL A 652 14.58 3.37 -17.34
C VAL A 652 14.07 3.71 -15.94
N LEU A 653 14.22 2.77 -15.01
CA LEU A 653 14.07 3.00 -13.58
C LEU A 653 15.43 3.01 -12.89
N THR A 654 15.74 4.09 -12.20
CA THR A 654 16.90 4.17 -11.29
C THR A 654 16.45 4.01 -9.85
N SER A 655 17.09 3.14 -9.08
CA SER A 655 16.71 2.86 -7.71
C SER A 655 17.90 2.61 -6.81
N MET A 656 17.73 2.96 -5.55
CA MET A 656 18.64 2.59 -4.47
C MET A 656 18.07 1.36 -3.71
N LYS A 657 17.92 1.45 -2.38
CA LYS A 657 17.44 0.37 -1.49
C LYS A 657 15.97 0.01 -1.60
N CYS A 658 15.12 0.93 -1.98
CA CYS A 658 13.66 0.80 -1.81
C CYS A 658 13.02 -0.38 -2.56
N LEU A 659 13.77 -1.01 -3.45
CA LEU A 659 13.33 -2.22 -4.17
C LEU A 659 13.86 -3.52 -3.56
N ASP A 660 14.60 -3.48 -2.47
CA ASP A 660 15.07 -4.71 -1.82
C ASP A 660 13.90 -5.49 -1.18
N GLU A 661 12.78 -4.81 -0.88
CA GLU A 661 11.57 -5.43 -0.31
C GLU A 661 10.27 -4.94 -0.96
N GLY A 662 9.38 -5.86 -1.33
CA GLY A 662 7.97 -5.59 -1.60
C GLY A 662 7.57 -5.02 -2.97
N VAL A 663 8.48 -4.87 -3.96
CA VAL A 663 8.11 -4.35 -5.29
C VAL A 663 8.29 -5.40 -6.37
N ASP A 664 7.31 -5.54 -7.25
CA ASP A 664 7.33 -6.45 -8.39
C ASP A 664 7.60 -5.70 -9.69
N ILE A 665 8.64 -6.12 -10.44
CA ILE A 665 9.01 -5.55 -11.74
C ILE A 665 9.28 -6.69 -12.74
N PRO A 666 8.25 -7.39 -13.23
CA PRO A 666 8.42 -8.61 -14.02
C PRO A 666 9.14 -8.38 -15.37
N ARG A 667 8.93 -7.20 -15.98
CA ARG A 667 9.41 -6.89 -17.31
C ARG A 667 10.81 -6.22 -17.36
N SER A 668 11.64 -6.35 -16.31
CA SER A 668 13.03 -5.90 -16.37
C SER A 668 13.85 -6.84 -17.26
N GLU A 669 14.21 -6.40 -18.46
CA GLU A 669 15.05 -7.16 -19.41
C GLU A 669 16.53 -6.95 -19.14
N LEU A 670 16.92 -5.71 -18.84
CA LEU A 670 18.29 -5.31 -18.55
C LEU A 670 18.40 -4.80 -17.12
N ALA A 671 19.34 -5.30 -16.34
CA ALA A 671 19.69 -4.77 -15.04
C ALA A 671 21.16 -4.37 -14.98
N ILE A 672 21.44 -3.17 -14.46
CA ILE A 672 22.80 -2.68 -14.27
C ILE A 672 23.05 -2.46 -12.78
N PHE A 673 23.98 -3.23 -12.21
CA PHE A 673 24.36 -3.14 -10.81
C PHE A 673 25.57 -2.20 -10.65
N CYS A 674 25.29 -0.91 -10.45
CA CYS A 674 26.32 0.08 -10.13
C CYS A 674 26.69 0.05 -8.62
N ALA A 675 25.79 -0.50 -7.79
CA ALA A 675 25.98 -0.63 -6.35
C ALA A 675 26.68 -1.96 -6.00
N SER A 676 27.92 -1.89 -5.52
CA SER A 676 28.63 -3.05 -5.00
C SER A 676 28.13 -3.40 -3.59
N THR A 677 27.37 -4.49 -3.43
CA THR A 677 26.98 -4.98 -2.11
C THR A 677 27.65 -6.32 -1.81
N GLY A 678 28.34 -6.39 -0.68
CA GLY A 678 28.91 -7.64 -0.16
C GLY A 678 27.89 -8.49 0.62
N ASN A 679 26.65 -8.03 0.77
CA ASN A 679 25.62 -8.76 1.51
C ASN A 679 24.92 -9.77 0.56
N PRO A 680 25.08 -11.09 0.79
CA PRO A 680 24.49 -12.12 -0.04
C PRO A 680 22.97 -12.00 -0.19
N ARG A 681 22.27 -11.62 0.87
CA ARG A 681 20.80 -11.44 0.81
C ARG A 681 20.38 -10.39 -0.20
N GLN A 682 21.02 -9.22 -0.16
CA GLN A 682 20.65 -8.13 -1.04
C GLN A 682 20.83 -8.51 -2.51
N PHE A 683 21.99 -9.02 -2.89
CA PHE A 683 22.21 -9.33 -4.29
C PHE A 683 21.39 -10.55 -4.76
N ILE A 684 21.10 -11.53 -3.90
CA ILE A 684 20.21 -12.65 -4.21
C ILE A 684 18.77 -12.16 -4.39
N GLN A 685 18.29 -11.28 -3.52
CA GLN A 685 16.94 -10.71 -3.61
C GLN A 685 16.80 -9.82 -4.85
N ARG A 686 17.78 -8.94 -5.13
CA ARG A 686 17.82 -8.08 -6.32
C ARG A 686 17.80 -8.90 -7.59
N ARG A 687 18.68 -9.92 -7.71
CA ARG A 687 18.68 -10.83 -8.85
C ARG A 687 17.34 -11.54 -9.01
N GLY A 688 16.77 -12.10 -7.96
CA GLY A 688 15.49 -12.81 -8.04
C GLY A 688 14.32 -11.95 -8.50
N ARG A 689 14.39 -10.63 -8.35
CA ARG A 689 13.39 -9.70 -8.91
C ARG A 689 13.54 -9.51 -10.40
N ILE A 690 14.79 -9.38 -10.85
CA ILE A 690 15.11 -9.27 -12.28
C ILE A 690 14.75 -10.54 -13.03
N LEU A 691 14.89 -11.71 -12.42
CA LEU A 691 14.62 -13.00 -13.05
C LEU A 691 13.14 -13.41 -13.04
N ARG A 692 12.22 -12.57 -12.57
CA ARG A 692 10.80 -12.90 -12.63
C ARG A 692 10.36 -13.16 -14.06
N TYR A 693 9.54 -14.19 -14.21
CA TYR A 693 8.97 -14.57 -15.49
C TYR A 693 8.04 -13.50 -16.06
N HIS A 694 8.19 -13.21 -17.34
CA HIS A 694 7.22 -12.42 -18.11
C HIS A 694 7.14 -13.03 -19.52
N PRO A 695 5.94 -13.17 -20.14
CA PRO A 695 5.80 -13.80 -21.47
C PRO A 695 6.68 -13.19 -22.55
N ASP A 696 6.86 -11.86 -22.55
CA ASP A 696 7.66 -11.13 -23.53
C ASP A 696 9.17 -11.07 -23.18
N LYS A 697 9.59 -11.70 -22.07
CA LYS A 697 10.98 -11.69 -21.61
C LYS A 697 11.56 -13.11 -21.60
N PRO A 698 12.18 -13.56 -22.68
CA PRO A 698 12.75 -14.91 -22.76
C PRO A 698 13.96 -15.10 -21.84
N PHE A 699 14.75 -14.05 -21.63
CA PHE A 699 15.90 -14.01 -20.74
C PHE A 699 16.12 -12.60 -20.18
N ALA A 700 16.91 -12.50 -19.12
CA ALA A 700 17.38 -11.24 -18.57
C ALA A 700 18.87 -11.05 -18.85
N ILE A 701 19.31 -9.80 -18.91
CA ILE A 701 20.72 -9.43 -19.02
C ILE A 701 21.11 -8.68 -17.75
N ILE A 702 22.20 -9.09 -17.13
CA ILE A 702 22.71 -8.47 -15.90
C ILE A 702 24.13 -7.99 -16.15
N HIS A 703 24.34 -6.67 -16.09
CA HIS A 703 25.65 -6.05 -16.04
C HIS A 703 25.99 -5.71 -14.59
N ASP A 704 27.18 -6.08 -14.14
CA ASP A 704 27.64 -5.86 -12.76
C ASP A 704 28.99 -5.13 -12.76
N LEU A 705 29.03 -3.94 -12.16
CA LEU A 705 30.24 -3.13 -12.06
C LEU A 705 31.08 -3.60 -10.87
N VAL A 706 32.09 -4.42 -11.16
CA VAL A 706 32.96 -5.07 -10.18
C VAL A 706 34.19 -4.20 -9.94
N VAL A 707 34.33 -3.67 -8.73
CA VAL A 707 35.50 -2.88 -8.38
C VAL A 707 36.69 -3.78 -8.12
N ALA A 708 37.76 -3.58 -8.85
CA ALA A 708 38.99 -4.32 -8.71
C ALA A 708 40.21 -3.39 -8.61
N PRO A 709 41.27 -3.81 -7.88
CA PRO A 709 42.53 -3.07 -7.90
C PRO A 709 43.20 -3.12 -9.28
N LEU A 710 44.01 -2.12 -9.57
CA LEU A 710 44.86 -2.14 -10.74
C LEU A 710 45.89 -3.27 -10.60
N VAL A 711 46.12 -4.02 -11.66
CA VAL A 711 47.19 -5.01 -11.70
C VAL A 711 48.51 -4.26 -11.71
N ASN A 712 49.17 -4.18 -10.55
CA ASN A 712 50.38 -3.44 -10.35
C ASN A 712 51.45 -4.34 -9.68
N SER A 713 52.67 -4.24 -10.11
CA SER A 713 53.79 -5.05 -9.63
C SER A 713 54.30 -4.70 -8.23
N SER A 714 53.76 -3.68 -7.55
CA SER A 714 54.19 -3.32 -6.19
C SER A 714 53.59 -4.27 -5.14
N ALA A 715 54.46 -5.07 -4.50
CA ALA A 715 54.07 -6.07 -3.53
C ALA A 715 53.54 -5.50 -2.19
N GLU A 716 53.70 -4.21 -1.95
CA GLU A 716 53.39 -3.60 -0.65
C GLU A 716 51.89 -3.69 -0.25
N ASN A 717 51.01 -3.66 -1.25
CA ASN A 717 49.56 -3.62 -1.02
C ASN A 717 48.83 -4.91 -1.43
N TYR A 718 49.52 -5.89 -1.95
CA TYR A 718 48.96 -7.13 -2.53
C TYR A 718 47.95 -7.83 -1.65
N THR A 719 48.18 -7.95 -0.34
CA THR A 719 47.31 -8.67 0.58
C THR A 719 45.98 -7.93 0.77
N MET A 720 46.00 -6.60 0.84
CA MET A 720 44.77 -5.79 1.00
C MET A 720 43.96 -5.76 -0.29
N GLU A 721 44.61 -5.59 -1.43
CA GLU A 721 43.99 -5.59 -2.76
C GLU A 721 43.34 -6.94 -3.05
N ARG A 722 44.06 -8.04 -2.75
CA ARG A 722 43.52 -9.39 -2.83
C ARG A 722 42.25 -9.58 -2.01
N ARG A 723 42.21 -9.11 -0.76
CA ARG A 723 41.01 -9.18 0.12
C ARG A 723 39.87 -8.32 -0.40
N MET A 724 40.14 -7.16 -0.97
CA MET A 724 39.14 -6.33 -1.62
C MET A 724 38.44 -7.08 -2.76
N LEU A 725 39.23 -7.63 -3.67
CA LEU A 725 38.75 -8.40 -4.81
C LEU A 725 37.99 -9.68 -4.35
N GLU A 726 38.54 -10.42 -3.39
CA GLU A 726 37.88 -11.62 -2.83
C GLU A 726 36.47 -11.33 -2.28
N SER A 727 36.26 -10.15 -1.70
CA SER A 727 34.93 -9.72 -1.24
C SER A 727 33.94 -9.50 -2.38
N GLU A 728 34.39 -8.89 -3.49
CA GLU A 728 33.57 -8.69 -4.69
C GLU A 728 33.28 -10.00 -5.43
N LEU A 729 34.26 -10.89 -5.50
CA LEU A 729 34.15 -12.20 -6.16
C LEU A 729 33.06 -13.10 -5.55
N LYS A 730 32.66 -12.91 -4.30
CA LYS A 730 31.52 -13.64 -3.71
C LYS A 730 30.21 -13.38 -4.46
N ARG A 731 30.00 -12.13 -4.88
CA ARG A 731 28.84 -11.74 -5.66
C ARG A 731 28.95 -12.24 -7.10
N VAL A 732 30.12 -12.06 -7.70
CA VAL A 732 30.41 -12.53 -9.07
C VAL A 732 30.17 -14.03 -9.18
N ARG A 733 30.75 -14.84 -8.26
CA ARG A 733 30.51 -16.29 -8.21
C ARG A 733 29.02 -16.63 -8.19
N ASN A 734 28.27 -15.98 -7.32
CA ASN A 734 26.85 -16.26 -7.15
C ASN A 734 26.05 -15.95 -8.43
N PHE A 735 26.40 -14.88 -9.15
CA PHE A 735 25.74 -14.54 -10.39
C PHE A 735 26.20 -15.41 -11.57
N ALA A 736 27.51 -15.60 -11.72
CA ALA A 736 28.09 -16.37 -12.84
C ALA A 736 27.67 -17.84 -12.82
N GLN A 737 27.60 -18.46 -11.64
CA GLN A 737 27.34 -19.91 -11.49
C GLN A 737 26.03 -20.38 -12.11
N LEU A 738 25.02 -19.52 -12.24
CA LEU A 738 23.70 -19.85 -12.79
C LEU A 738 23.41 -19.11 -14.10
N SER A 739 24.36 -18.37 -14.65
CA SER A 739 24.20 -17.67 -15.93
C SER A 739 24.46 -18.60 -17.11
N GLU A 740 23.81 -18.30 -18.24
CA GLU A 740 24.02 -19.04 -19.51
C GLU A 740 25.42 -18.86 -20.08
N ASN A 741 26.14 -17.77 -19.74
CA ASN A 741 27.45 -17.41 -20.22
C ASN A 741 28.56 -17.47 -19.15
N MET A 742 28.49 -18.42 -18.23
CA MET A 742 29.44 -18.56 -17.10
C MET A 742 30.92 -18.49 -17.55
N ALA A 743 31.28 -19.13 -18.67
CA ALA A 743 32.65 -19.15 -19.20
C ALA A 743 33.13 -17.74 -19.53
N PHE A 744 32.29 -16.89 -20.11
CA PHE A 744 32.61 -15.49 -20.43
C PHE A 744 32.91 -14.70 -19.15
N SER A 745 32.10 -14.87 -18.08
CA SER A 745 32.31 -14.17 -16.81
C SER A 745 33.68 -14.50 -16.18
N VAL A 746 34.17 -15.70 -16.37
CA VAL A 746 35.52 -16.11 -15.91
C VAL A 746 36.61 -15.46 -16.76
N GLN A 747 36.45 -15.49 -18.07
CA GLN A 747 37.40 -14.92 -19.02
C GLN A 747 37.61 -13.42 -18.80
N GLU A 748 36.56 -12.66 -18.58
CA GLU A 748 36.65 -11.21 -18.33
C GLU A 748 37.45 -10.84 -17.06
N LEU A 749 37.62 -11.77 -16.15
CA LEU A 749 38.32 -11.56 -14.88
C LEU A 749 39.67 -12.31 -14.83
N GLU A 750 40.04 -13.05 -15.86
CA GLU A 750 41.17 -14.00 -15.86
C GLU A 750 42.49 -13.33 -15.48
N ASP A 751 42.83 -12.18 -16.04
CA ASP A 751 44.08 -11.47 -15.79
C ASP A 751 44.21 -11.08 -14.31
N ILE A 752 43.12 -10.54 -13.74
CA ILE A 752 43.08 -10.11 -12.36
C ILE A 752 43.10 -11.30 -11.40
N LEU A 753 42.34 -12.36 -11.70
CA LEU A 753 42.31 -13.59 -10.92
C LEU A 753 43.68 -14.25 -10.87
N SER A 754 44.34 -14.34 -12.03
CA SER A 754 45.70 -14.90 -12.17
C SER A 754 46.71 -14.11 -11.33
N PHE A 755 46.68 -12.77 -11.42
CA PHE A 755 47.60 -11.91 -10.69
C PHE A 755 47.47 -12.05 -9.18
N TYR A 756 46.24 -12.08 -8.65
CA TYR A 756 45.98 -12.19 -7.20
C TYR A 756 45.88 -13.63 -6.70
N ASN A 757 46.17 -14.63 -7.55
CA ASN A 757 46.02 -16.05 -7.25
C ASN A 757 44.65 -16.36 -6.56
N LEU A 758 43.58 -15.96 -7.24
CA LEU A 758 42.20 -16.16 -6.83
C LEU A 758 41.47 -16.99 -7.88
N SER A 759 40.40 -17.66 -7.45
CA SER A 759 39.49 -18.37 -8.35
C SER A 759 38.04 -17.87 -8.06
N ILE A 760 37.23 -17.85 -9.12
CA ILE A 760 35.79 -17.60 -8.95
C ILE A 760 35.11 -18.84 -8.37
N PHE A 761 35.55 -20.06 -8.73
CA PHE A 761 34.93 -21.33 -8.35
C PHE A 761 35.86 -22.19 -7.51
#